data_6a9afeffd2d67424d04fc1632e5a8bc6
#
_entry.id   6a9afeffd2d67424d04fc1632e5a8bc6
#
_cell.length_a   1.000
_cell.length_b   1.000
_cell.length_c   1.000
_cell.angle_alpha   90.00
_cell.angle_beta   90.00
_cell.angle_gamma   90.00
#
_symmetry.space_group_name_H-M   'P 1'
#
loop_
_entity.id
_entity.type
_entity.pdbx_description
1 polymer ?
#
loop_
_entity_poly.entity_id
_entity_poly.type
_entity_poly.pdbx_seq_one_letter_code
_entity_poly.pdbx_strand_id
1 'polypeptide(L)'
;MLGNGKQEMREKRKKLICELVEDPLYAPMKAKQLAVLMQVEPEQREEFNSILTELVNEGKLMLTKRGKYCKGDGTAHQLTGTFISNAKGFGFVEVEGRQEDLFIPEGETKGAFHGDLVSVELLSKEALHGKRQEAKVTEILSHGIKRLVGTFDKAKNYGFVIPDLDKIPSDIFVPGEWSMGAVTGHKVVVELTDYGGGSRKSPEGRIVEILGHVNDPGVDILSIVKGFDLPVEFSEKVLNQAVRVAGEVSENDRAGRRDLRQVQMVTIDGEDAKDLDDAVSLTKEGDLYQLGVHIADVANYVQENSALDHEAKKRGTSVYLVDRVIPMLPHTLSNGICSLNMGEERLALSCLMTIDQKGTVVNYEITESVIRVDQRMSYNEVNQILMGDQEVANRYEKLTPMFFLMKKLADLLRSKRKKRGSVDFDFPESKILLDKEGRPIKIMPYERNAATNIIEDFMLLANETVAQHFYWMEVPFVYRTHDKPDPDKIMQLAAFINNFGYHIKVKSGENEVHPKEIQKLLAEIEGRPQEALISRLALRSMKRARYSTECTGHFGLACQYYCHFTSPIRRYPDLQIHRIIKEQLRGRLKEERIQHYQEILTEVAKHSSEMERRADDAERETEKLKKVQYMKSRIGQSFEGVISGVTAWGIYVELPNTVEGMIHVSRLYGDFYFYREETYEMVGRDTGKCFKLGQKVKIVVDGVDELQKSIDFVLAPEEEDQ
;
A
#
# COMPACT_ATOMS: atom_id res chain seq x y z
N MET A 1 10.34 17.49 45.73
CA MET A 1 11.66 18.13 45.57
C MET A 1 12.57 17.50 44.50
N LEU A 2 12.24 16.35 43.92
CA LEU A 2 13.05 15.69 42.86
C LEU A 2 12.76 16.18 41.42
N GLY A 3 11.66 16.91 41.17
CA GLY A 3 11.29 17.40 39.84
C GLY A 3 12.00 18.70 39.43
N ASN A 4 12.25 19.62 40.37
CA ASN A 4 12.87 20.92 40.07
C ASN A 4 14.34 20.79 39.62
N GLY A 5 15.11 19.83 40.18
CA GLY A 5 16.52 19.66 39.85
C GLY A 5 16.78 19.14 38.43
N LYS A 6 15.88 18.30 37.88
CA LYS A 6 16.00 17.79 36.51
C LYS A 6 15.72 18.88 35.49
N GLN A 7 14.73 19.73 35.76
CA GLN A 7 14.34 20.82 34.86
C GLN A 7 15.40 21.92 34.81
N GLU A 8 16.01 22.22 35.96
CA GLU A 8 17.11 23.17 36.07
C GLU A 8 18.39 22.67 35.37
N MET A 9 18.69 21.38 35.45
CA MET A 9 19.82 20.77 34.72
C MET A 9 19.59 20.75 33.19
N ARG A 10 18.35 20.52 32.75
CA ARG A 10 17.95 20.58 31.34
C ARG A 10 18.12 21.98 30.74
N GLU A 11 17.66 23.02 31.45
CA GLU A 11 17.81 24.42 31.00
C GLU A 11 19.31 24.85 31.00
N LYS A 12 20.07 24.39 31.94
CA LYS A 12 21.51 24.64 31.99
C LYS A 12 22.26 24.00 30.82
N ARG A 13 21.86 22.79 30.43
CA ARG A 13 22.37 22.12 29.19
C ARG A 13 22.00 22.84 27.94
N LYS A 14 20.75 23.30 27.79
CA LYS A 14 20.32 24.11 26.65
C LYS A 14 21.19 25.36 26.48
N LYS A 15 21.42 26.08 27.58
CA LYS A 15 22.25 27.28 27.59
C LYS A 15 23.69 27.00 27.14
N LEU A 16 24.32 25.95 27.68
CA LEU A 16 25.65 25.53 27.31
C LEU A 16 25.79 25.14 25.83
N ILE A 17 24.79 24.46 25.27
CA ILE A 17 24.78 24.09 23.84
C ILE A 17 24.70 25.36 22.97
N CYS A 18 23.86 26.33 23.34
CA CYS A 18 23.74 27.59 22.62
C CYS A 18 25.07 28.38 22.66
N GLU A 19 25.68 28.50 23.85
CA GLU A 19 26.97 29.16 24.01
C GLU A 19 28.08 28.48 23.21
N LEU A 20 28.11 27.15 23.21
CA LEU A 20 29.08 26.37 22.41
C LEU A 20 28.96 26.62 20.91
N VAL A 21 27.75 26.65 20.39
CA VAL A 21 27.48 26.82 18.95
C VAL A 21 27.69 28.28 18.48
N GLU A 22 27.66 29.24 19.43
CA GLU A 22 27.99 30.64 19.20
C GLU A 22 29.49 30.93 19.17
N ASP A 23 30.33 30.01 19.65
CA ASP A 23 31.77 30.17 19.60
C ASP A 23 32.29 30.22 18.15
N PRO A 24 33.06 31.23 17.76
CA PRO A 24 33.64 31.33 16.40
C PRO A 24 34.50 30.14 15.98
N LEU A 25 35.03 29.37 16.91
CA LEU A 25 35.84 28.18 16.69
C LEU A 25 35.00 26.89 16.56
N TYR A 26 33.68 26.97 16.74
CA TYR A 26 32.81 25.83 16.66
C TYR A 26 32.68 25.32 15.23
N ALA A 27 33.00 24.05 15.00
CA ALA A 27 32.77 23.37 13.74
C ALA A 27 31.50 22.48 13.83
N PRO A 28 30.59 22.51 12.83
CA PRO A 28 29.35 21.72 12.86
C PRO A 28 29.61 20.24 13.14
N MET A 29 28.92 19.68 14.18
CA MET A 29 29.11 18.33 14.71
C MET A 29 27.81 17.52 14.66
N LYS A 30 27.92 16.18 14.56
CA LYS A 30 26.78 15.27 14.72
C LYS A 30 26.39 15.13 16.21
N ALA A 31 25.15 14.74 16.51
CA ALA A 31 24.65 14.55 17.87
C ALA A 31 25.60 13.71 18.73
N LYS A 32 26.14 12.59 18.20
CA LYS A 32 27.11 11.74 18.90
C LYS A 32 28.40 12.49 19.29
N GLN A 33 28.90 13.38 18.44
CA GLN A 33 30.12 14.15 18.68
C GLN A 33 29.86 15.25 19.72
N LEU A 34 28.71 15.93 19.62
CA LEU A 34 28.25 16.89 20.63
C LEU A 34 28.08 16.23 22.01
N ALA A 35 27.47 15.03 22.06
CA ALA A 35 27.30 14.29 23.29
C ALA A 35 28.64 13.93 23.96
N VAL A 36 29.65 13.55 23.15
CA VAL A 36 31.01 13.27 23.65
C VAL A 36 31.69 14.56 24.15
N LEU A 37 31.60 15.64 23.40
CA LEU A 37 32.21 16.94 23.77
C LEU A 37 31.59 17.48 25.07
N MET A 38 30.28 17.26 25.25
CA MET A 38 29.55 17.72 26.44
C MET A 38 29.53 16.67 27.58
N GLN A 39 30.29 15.61 27.46
CA GLN A 39 30.44 14.55 28.48
C GLN A 39 29.08 13.97 28.90
N VAL A 40 28.17 13.70 27.94
CA VAL A 40 26.85 13.13 28.22
C VAL A 40 26.96 11.62 28.36
N GLU A 41 26.60 11.13 29.55
CA GLU A 41 26.58 9.69 29.85
C GLU A 41 25.61 8.92 28.93
N PRO A 42 25.88 7.64 28.61
CA PRO A 42 25.06 6.83 27.71
C PRO A 42 23.57 6.82 28.06
N GLU A 43 23.24 6.81 29.33
CA GLU A 43 21.87 6.78 29.88
C GLU A 43 21.10 8.11 29.68
N GLN A 44 21.83 9.21 29.44
CA GLN A 44 21.26 10.56 29.26
C GLN A 44 21.21 10.99 27.77
N ARG A 45 21.59 10.11 26.85
CA ARG A 45 21.65 10.44 25.42
C ARG A 45 20.28 10.70 24.79
N GLU A 46 19.24 10.03 25.22
CA GLU A 46 17.87 10.28 24.75
C GLU A 46 17.39 11.65 25.17
N GLU A 47 17.60 12.02 26.45
CA GLU A 47 17.29 13.37 26.92
C GLU A 47 18.10 14.43 26.21
N PHE A 48 19.37 14.17 25.93
CA PHE A 48 20.25 15.07 25.18
C PHE A 48 19.76 15.28 23.73
N ASN A 49 19.35 14.22 23.03
CA ASN A 49 18.79 14.29 21.69
C ASN A 49 17.46 15.07 21.71
N SER A 50 16.63 14.90 22.73
CA SER A 50 15.41 15.68 22.94
C SER A 50 15.73 17.18 23.08
N ILE A 51 16.78 17.53 23.83
CA ILE A 51 17.23 18.93 23.98
C ILE A 51 17.74 19.49 22.65
N LEU A 52 18.50 18.74 21.88
CA LEU A 52 18.97 19.19 20.56
C LEU A 52 17.79 19.44 19.61
N THR A 53 16.80 18.54 19.59
CA THR A 53 15.57 18.69 18.81
C THR A 53 14.80 19.93 19.23
N GLU A 54 14.68 20.19 20.52
CA GLU A 54 14.00 21.37 21.06
C GLU A 54 14.73 22.67 20.67
N LEU A 55 16.06 22.71 20.76
CA LEU A 55 16.86 23.85 20.34
C LEU A 55 16.82 24.09 18.80
N VAL A 56 16.68 23.02 18.03
CA VAL A 56 16.41 23.11 16.58
C VAL A 56 15.02 23.70 16.36
N ASN A 57 14.00 23.23 17.09
CA ASN A 57 12.64 23.77 17.03
C ASN A 57 12.53 25.24 17.54
N GLU A 58 13.39 25.65 18.45
CA GLU A 58 13.49 27.03 18.94
C GLU A 58 14.29 27.98 17.99
N GLY A 59 14.80 27.48 16.85
CA GLY A 59 15.62 28.27 15.92
C GLY A 59 17.02 28.60 16.43
N LYS A 60 17.41 28.09 17.57
CA LYS A 60 18.73 28.31 18.16
C LYS A 60 19.81 27.43 17.53
N LEU A 61 19.41 26.28 17.02
CA LEU A 61 20.25 25.37 16.24
C LEU A 61 19.65 25.12 14.86
N MET A 62 20.49 24.83 13.88
CA MET A 62 20.10 24.35 12.56
C MET A 62 20.80 23.03 12.26
N LEU A 63 20.08 22.09 11.62
CA LEU A 63 20.63 20.82 11.19
C LEU A 63 21.02 20.92 9.70
N THR A 64 22.27 20.71 9.40
CA THR A 64 22.77 20.74 8.01
C THR A 64 22.33 19.47 7.25
N LYS A 65 22.30 19.50 5.90
CA LYS A 65 22.01 18.34 5.03
C LYS A 65 22.87 17.08 5.33
N ARG A 66 23.95 17.22 6.08
CA ARG A 66 24.84 16.11 6.51
C ARG A 66 24.56 15.65 7.95
N GLY A 67 23.46 16.07 8.56
CA GLY A 67 23.08 15.72 9.93
C GLY A 67 23.99 16.29 11.00
N LYS A 68 24.58 17.47 10.77
CA LYS A 68 25.43 18.20 11.74
C LYS A 68 24.70 19.43 12.27
N TYR A 69 24.82 19.69 13.57
CA TYR A 69 24.25 20.85 14.24
C TYR A 69 25.17 22.06 14.08
N CYS A 70 24.59 23.22 13.77
CA CYS A 70 25.26 24.51 13.67
C CYS A 70 24.37 25.61 14.28
N LYS A 71 24.90 26.81 14.42
CA LYS A 71 24.17 27.97 14.94
C LYS A 71 22.93 28.21 14.10
N GLY A 72 21.77 28.37 14.75
CA GLY A 72 20.54 28.81 14.12
C GLY A 72 20.60 30.31 13.78
N ASP A 73 19.81 30.71 12.82
CA ASP A 73 19.70 32.10 12.34
C ASP A 73 18.70 32.93 13.16
N GLY A 74 18.13 32.35 14.22
CA GLY A 74 17.17 33.01 15.10
C GLY A 74 15.76 33.14 14.49
N THR A 75 15.56 32.64 13.27
CA THR A 75 14.22 32.58 12.66
C THR A 75 13.45 31.43 13.26
N ALA A 76 12.25 31.69 13.78
CA ALA A 76 11.32 30.65 14.18
C ALA A 76 11.16 29.67 13.02
N HIS A 77 11.36 28.36 13.27
CA HIS A 77 11.43 27.36 12.20
C HIS A 77 10.19 27.40 11.32
N GLN A 78 10.38 27.75 10.07
CA GLN A 78 9.49 27.40 9.00
C GLN A 78 9.62 25.89 8.80
N LEU A 79 8.61 25.14 9.27
CA LEU A 79 8.50 23.71 8.98
C LEU A 79 8.05 23.57 7.52
N THR A 80 8.65 22.63 6.80
CA THR A 80 8.26 22.33 5.42
C THR A 80 7.53 21.01 5.39
N GLY A 81 6.38 20.98 4.68
CA GLY A 81 5.58 19.78 4.57
C GLY A 81 4.59 19.82 3.41
N THR A 82 3.90 18.73 3.18
CA THR A 82 2.89 18.61 2.12
C THR A 82 1.52 18.99 2.63
N PHE A 83 0.86 19.96 1.96
CA PHE A 83 -0.46 20.42 2.31
C PHE A 83 -1.55 19.48 1.79
N ILE A 84 -2.40 19.03 2.68
CA ILE A 84 -3.58 18.20 2.39
C ILE A 84 -4.82 19.03 2.63
N SER A 85 -5.49 19.44 1.55
CA SER A 85 -6.73 20.22 1.63
C SER A 85 -7.93 19.38 2.08
N ASN A 86 -8.93 20.06 2.63
CA ASN A 86 -10.23 19.50 2.95
C ASN A 86 -11.33 20.29 2.23
N ALA A 87 -12.41 19.64 1.81
CA ALA A 87 -13.54 20.25 1.14
C ALA A 87 -14.20 21.42 1.92
N LYS A 88 -13.98 21.49 3.23
CA LYS A 88 -14.47 22.57 4.11
C LYS A 88 -13.53 23.78 4.19
N GLY A 89 -12.49 23.86 3.35
CA GLY A 89 -11.57 25.00 3.25
C GLY A 89 -10.38 24.98 4.23
N PHE A 90 -10.36 24.14 5.25
CA PHE A 90 -9.18 23.92 6.10
C PHE A 90 -8.27 22.84 5.52
N GLY A 91 -7.08 22.67 6.08
CA GLY A 91 -6.16 21.61 5.64
C GLY A 91 -5.27 21.09 6.76
N PHE A 92 -4.39 20.18 6.37
CA PHE A 92 -3.35 19.62 7.22
C PHE A 92 -2.01 19.70 6.50
N VAL A 93 -0.91 19.76 7.26
CA VAL A 93 0.43 19.67 6.68
C VAL A 93 1.15 18.49 7.28
N GLU A 94 1.47 17.52 6.41
CA GLU A 94 2.34 16.39 6.74
C GLU A 94 3.80 16.85 6.70
N VAL A 95 4.45 16.84 7.85
CA VAL A 95 5.87 17.20 8.00
C VAL A 95 6.69 15.93 8.20
N GLU A 96 7.70 15.73 7.37
CA GLU A 96 8.58 14.55 7.46
C GLU A 96 9.24 14.46 8.85
N GLY A 97 9.09 13.29 9.52
CA GLY A 97 9.61 13.04 10.86
C GLY A 97 8.70 13.45 12.02
N ARG A 98 7.51 14.00 11.76
CA ARG A 98 6.49 14.23 12.79
C ARG A 98 5.46 13.10 12.79
N GLN A 99 4.96 12.77 14.00
CA GLN A 99 3.92 11.74 14.15
C GLN A 99 2.52 12.26 13.83
N GLU A 100 2.27 13.55 14.05
CA GLU A 100 0.97 14.19 13.84
C GLU A 100 1.08 15.32 12.82
N ASP A 101 0.08 15.39 11.94
CA ASP A 101 -0.07 16.47 10.98
C ASP A 101 -0.44 17.78 11.68
N LEU A 102 0.05 18.88 11.13
CA LEU A 102 -0.31 20.21 11.59
C LEU A 102 -1.67 20.61 11.02
N PHE A 103 -2.56 21.12 11.85
CA PHE A 103 -3.85 21.65 11.42
C PHE A 103 -3.70 23.06 10.89
N ILE A 104 -4.22 23.34 9.69
CA ILE A 104 -4.22 24.67 9.06
C ILE A 104 -5.67 25.16 8.97
N PRO A 105 -6.06 26.18 9.75
CA PRO A 105 -7.38 26.80 9.64
C PRO A 105 -7.63 27.38 8.24
N GLU A 106 -8.89 27.46 7.81
CA GLU A 106 -9.31 27.98 6.50
C GLU A 106 -8.68 29.33 6.14
N GLY A 107 -8.64 30.27 7.07
CA GLY A 107 -8.07 31.62 6.86
C GLY A 107 -6.54 31.65 6.74
N GLU A 108 -5.85 30.57 7.11
CA GLU A 108 -4.38 30.50 7.21
C GLU A 108 -3.73 29.63 6.12
N THR A 109 -4.51 29.17 5.14
CA THR A 109 -4.02 28.32 4.04
C THR A 109 -3.24 29.08 2.96
N LYS A 110 -3.35 30.39 2.88
CA LYS A 110 -2.78 31.27 1.82
C LYS A 110 -3.07 30.81 0.40
N GLY A 111 -4.17 30.09 0.18
CA GLY A 111 -4.51 29.54 -1.14
C GLY A 111 -3.68 28.30 -1.52
N ALA A 112 -3.04 27.64 -0.56
CA ALA A 112 -2.35 26.36 -0.81
C ALA A 112 -3.33 25.33 -1.35
N PHE A 113 -2.89 24.63 -2.40
CA PHE A 113 -3.63 23.63 -3.11
C PHE A 113 -3.29 22.24 -2.59
N HIS A 114 -4.15 21.26 -2.81
CA HIS A 114 -3.88 19.89 -2.40
C HIS A 114 -2.56 19.38 -2.98
N GLY A 115 -1.70 18.78 -2.14
CA GLY A 115 -0.39 18.26 -2.55
C GLY A 115 0.72 19.31 -2.65
N ASP A 116 0.45 20.58 -2.36
CA ASP A 116 1.48 21.64 -2.38
C ASP A 116 2.55 21.39 -1.32
N LEU A 117 3.80 21.59 -1.69
CA LEU A 117 4.88 21.70 -0.73
C LEU A 117 4.88 23.11 -0.16
N VAL A 118 4.62 23.22 1.14
CA VAL A 118 4.46 24.51 1.82
C VAL A 118 5.44 24.67 2.96
N SER A 119 5.77 25.93 3.24
CA SER A 119 6.41 26.33 4.47
C SER A 119 5.36 26.83 5.46
N VAL A 120 5.43 26.35 6.71
CA VAL A 120 4.45 26.68 7.74
C VAL A 120 5.10 27.17 9.02
N GLU A 121 4.38 28.03 9.74
CA GLU A 121 4.76 28.54 11.05
C GLU A 121 3.70 28.11 12.07
N LEU A 122 4.15 27.64 13.24
CA LEU A 122 3.27 27.21 14.32
C LEU A 122 2.55 28.40 14.96
N LEU A 123 1.22 28.32 15.10
CA LEU A 123 0.40 29.35 15.75
C LEU A 123 0.38 29.24 17.28
N SER A 124 0.60 28.04 17.81
CA SER A 124 0.64 27.79 19.25
C SER A 124 1.85 26.93 19.61
N LYS A 125 2.49 27.21 20.77
CA LYS A 125 3.64 26.45 21.27
C LYS A 125 3.29 25.05 21.79
N GLU A 126 2.02 24.80 22.11
CA GLU A 126 1.55 23.52 22.67
C GLU A 126 0.21 23.14 22.01
N ALA A 127 0.05 21.84 21.71
CA ALA A 127 -1.25 21.30 21.38
C ALA A 127 -2.17 21.40 22.61
N LEU A 128 -3.28 22.13 22.51
CA LEU A 128 -4.31 22.13 23.54
C LEU A 128 -4.85 20.70 23.69
N HIS A 129 -5.00 20.20 24.93
CA HIS A 129 -5.44 18.87 25.30
C HIS A 129 -6.41 18.26 24.27
N GLY A 130 -5.95 17.22 23.54
CA GLY A 130 -6.74 16.47 22.56
C GLY A 130 -6.95 17.14 21.19
N LYS A 131 -6.34 18.28 20.88
CA LYS A 131 -6.38 18.94 19.57
C LYS A 131 -5.00 18.91 18.91
N ARG A 132 -4.98 18.74 17.57
CA ARG A 132 -3.76 18.84 16.76
C ARG A 132 -3.16 20.23 16.86
N GLN A 133 -1.84 20.34 16.73
CA GLN A 133 -1.14 21.62 16.77
C GLN A 133 -1.52 22.46 15.54
N GLU A 134 -1.88 23.73 15.78
CA GLU A 134 -2.27 24.64 14.73
C GLU A 134 -1.06 25.35 14.12
N ALA A 135 -1.09 25.52 12.80
CA ALA A 135 -0.08 26.25 12.05
C ALA A 135 -0.72 27.10 10.95
N LYS A 136 0.05 28.01 10.37
CA LYS A 136 -0.33 28.80 9.19
C LYS A 136 0.66 28.57 8.05
N VAL A 137 0.21 28.56 6.82
CA VAL A 137 1.07 28.55 5.65
C VAL A 137 1.75 29.91 5.52
N THR A 138 3.07 29.92 5.45
CA THR A 138 3.86 31.13 5.23
C THR A 138 4.23 31.33 3.76
N GLU A 139 4.50 30.23 3.05
CA GLU A 139 4.90 30.24 1.65
C GLU A 139 4.53 28.93 0.96
N ILE A 140 4.14 29.00 -0.31
CA ILE A 140 3.97 27.82 -1.20
C ILE A 140 5.28 27.66 -1.95
N LEU A 141 6.02 26.59 -1.66
CA LEU A 141 7.34 26.33 -2.24
C LEU A 141 7.24 25.74 -3.64
N SER A 142 6.27 24.85 -3.84
CA SER A 142 5.96 24.27 -5.16
C SER A 142 4.53 23.71 -5.17
N HIS A 143 3.86 23.78 -6.33
CA HIS A 143 2.57 23.16 -6.52
C HIS A 143 2.72 21.67 -6.82
N GLY A 144 1.95 20.84 -6.09
CA GLY A 144 1.96 19.38 -6.25
C GLY A 144 1.13 18.92 -7.43
N ILE A 145 -0.04 19.52 -7.63
CA ILE A 145 -0.96 19.17 -8.71
C ILE A 145 -0.83 20.18 -9.84
N LYS A 146 -0.36 19.75 -10.99
CA LYS A 146 -0.30 20.59 -12.22
C LYS A 146 -1.44 20.29 -13.17
N ARG A 147 -1.93 19.06 -13.16
CA ARG A 147 -3.03 18.58 -13.99
C ARG A 147 -4.02 17.84 -13.12
N LEU A 148 -5.29 17.96 -13.44
CA LEU A 148 -6.35 17.21 -12.78
C LEU A 148 -7.41 16.78 -13.79
N VAL A 149 -8.21 15.80 -13.43
CA VAL A 149 -9.36 15.32 -14.19
C VAL A 149 -10.64 15.87 -13.58
N GLY A 150 -11.59 16.18 -14.45
CA GLY A 150 -12.91 16.62 -13.99
C GLY A 150 -13.93 16.61 -15.13
N THR A 151 -15.15 16.99 -14.79
CA THR A 151 -16.26 17.10 -15.74
C THR A 151 -16.43 18.54 -16.17
N PHE A 152 -16.40 18.77 -17.48
CA PHE A 152 -16.55 20.11 -18.05
C PHE A 152 -18.02 20.51 -18.14
N ASP A 153 -18.34 21.70 -17.62
CA ASP A 153 -19.64 22.36 -17.78
C ASP A 153 -19.48 23.65 -18.57
N LYS A 154 -20.10 23.71 -19.75
CA LYS A 154 -19.94 24.79 -20.72
C LYS A 154 -20.95 25.93 -20.49
N ALA A 155 -20.46 27.13 -20.37
CA ALA A 155 -21.22 28.38 -20.51
C ALA A 155 -21.06 28.97 -21.93
N LYS A 156 -21.61 30.19 -22.17
CA LYS A 156 -21.56 30.79 -23.53
C LYS A 156 -20.14 30.98 -24.09
N ASN A 157 -19.26 31.65 -23.35
CA ASN A 157 -17.91 32.02 -23.79
C ASN A 157 -16.81 31.48 -22.88
N TYR A 158 -17.13 30.63 -21.89
CA TYR A 158 -16.25 30.02 -20.93
C TYR A 158 -16.90 28.74 -20.41
N GLY A 159 -16.22 28.03 -19.55
CA GLY A 159 -16.78 26.89 -18.81
C GLY A 159 -16.07 26.68 -17.50
N PHE A 160 -16.54 25.70 -16.77
CA PHE A 160 -15.92 25.24 -15.54
C PHE A 160 -15.60 23.76 -15.63
N VAL A 161 -14.51 23.34 -15.02
CA VAL A 161 -14.23 21.93 -14.78
C VAL A 161 -14.50 21.64 -13.32
N ILE A 162 -15.45 20.76 -13.05
CA ILE A 162 -15.77 20.21 -11.73
C ILE A 162 -14.75 19.09 -11.46
N PRO A 163 -13.81 19.25 -10.52
CA PRO A 163 -12.78 18.24 -10.26
C PRO A 163 -13.36 16.90 -9.77
N ASP A 164 -12.77 15.79 -10.20
CA ASP A 164 -13.11 14.46 -9.69
C ASP A 164 -12.50 14.18 -8.30
N LEU A 165 -11.56 15.03 -7.88
CA LEU A 165 -10.89 14.93 -6.59
C LEU A 165 -11.62 15.78 -5.55
N ASP A 166 -12.32 15.15 -4.62
CA ASP A 166 -13.11 15.79 -3.55
C ASP A 166 -12.32 16.78 -2.67
N LYS A 167 -10.99 16.62 -2.66
CA LYS A 167 -10.10 17.51 -1.90
C LYS A 167 -9.91 18.87 -2.53
N ILE A 168 -10.42 19.08 -3.74
CA ILE A 168 -10.40 20.39 -4.44
C ILE A 168 -11.82 20.95 -4.41
N PRO A 169 -12.11 21.90 -3.51
CA PRO A 169 -13.49 22.35 -3.29
C PRO A 169 -13.99 23.37 -4.33
N SER A 170 -13.12 23.83 -5.24
CA SER A 170 -13.44 24.90 -6.19
C SER A 170 -13.41 24.38 -7.61
N ASP A 171 -14.41 24.76 -8.40
CA ASP A 171 -14.42 24.54 -9.84
C ASP A 171 -13.31 25.34 -10.53
N ILE A 172 -12.73 24.75 -11.57
CA ILE A 172 -11.65 25.36 -12.34
C ILE A 172 -12.23 26.15 -13.49
N PHE A 173 -12.00 27.44 -13.53
CA PHE A 173 -12.42 28.30 -14.63
C PHE A 173 -11.60 28.02 -15.89
N VAL A 174 -12.28 27.86 -17.04
CA VAL A 174 -11.65 27.62 -18.34
C VAL A 174 -12.17 28.64 -19.35
N PRO A 175 -11.32 29.56 -19.85
CA PRO A 175 -11.68 30.43 -20.96
C PRO A 175 -12.10 29.65 -22.20
N GLY A 176 -13.05 30.17 -22.98
CA GLY A 176 -13.57 29.46 -24.13
C GLY A 176 -12.53 29.07 -25.17
N GLU A 177 -11.51 29.91 -25.35
CA GLU A 177 -10.36 29.64 -26.24
C GLU A 177 -9.48 28.46 -25.79
N TRP A 178 -9.52 28.13 -24.49
CA TRP A 178 -8.75 27.03 -23.90
C TRP A 178 -9.58 25.77 -23.67
N SER A 179 -10.84 25.76 -24.13
CA SER A 179 -11.76 24.64 -23.93
C SER A 179 -11.55 23.46 -24.89
N MET A 180 -10.67 23.57 -25.89
CA MET A 180 -10.46 22.54 -26.94
C MET A 180 -11.76 22.06 -27.63
N GLY A 181 -12.84 22.88 -27.61
CA GLY A 181 -14.13 22.47 -28.13
C GLY A 181 -14.93 21.51 -27.25
N ALA A 182 -14.53 21.32 -25.99
CA ALA A 182 -15.28 20.50 -25.05
C ALA A 182 -16.73 21.02 -24.88
N VAL A 183 -17.64 20.07 -24.63
CA VAL A 183 -19.06 20.36 -24.33
C VAL A 183 -19.41 19.84 -22.93
N THR A 184 -20.52 20.34 -22.39
CA THR A 184 -21.01 19.89 -21.07
C THR A 184 -21.11 18.37 -21.00
N GLY A 185 -20.59 17.78 -19.94
CA GLY A 185 -20.52 16.34 -19.70
C GLY A 185 -19.26 15.66 -20.23
N HIS A 186 -18.34 16.39 -20.91
CA HIS A 186 -17.05 15.81 -21.24
C HIS A 186 -16.16 15.67 -19.99
N LYS A 187 -15.59 14.48 -19.82
CA LYS A 187 -14.44 14.24 -18.94
C LYS A 187 -13.19 14.79 -19.61
N VAL A 188 -12.45 15.62 -18.90
CA VAL A 188 -11.31 16.33 -19.44
C VAL A 188 -10.13 16.31 -18.47
N VAL A 189 -8.92 16.36 -19.03
CA VAL A 189 -7.72 16.70 -18.28
C VAL A 189 -7.49 18.19 -18.42
N VAL A 190 -7.46 18.89 -17.29
CA VAL A 190 -7.17 20.32 -17.24
C VAL A 190 -5.80 20.57 -16.62
N GLU A 191 -4.99 21.42 -17.28
CA GLU A 191 -3.72 21.91 -16.76
C GLU A 191 -3.97 23.26 -16.07
N LEU A 192 -3.59 23.36 -14.81
CA LEU A 192 -3.75 24.58 -14.02
C LEU A 192 -2.76 25.65 -14.47
N THR A 193 -3.25 26.84 -14.77
CA THR A 193 -2.47 28.02 -15.15
C THR A 193 -2.40 29.04 -14.03
N ASP A 194 -3.42 29.10 -13.19
CA ASP A 194 -3.50 29.91 -11.97
C ASP A 194 -4.19 29.08 -10.88
N TYR A 195 -3.61 29.03 -9.69
CA TYR A 195 -4.14 28.25 -8.56
C TYR A 195 -5.18 29.03 -7.72
N GLY A 196 -5.51 30.25 -8.14
CA GLY A 196 -6.33 31.16 -7.33
C GLY A 196 -5.54 31.68 -6.11
N GLY A 197 -5.87 32.83 -5.65
CA GLY A 197 -5.22 33.43 -4.48
C GLY A 197 -6.25 34.14 -3.61
N GLY A 198 -6.63 33.48 -2.48
CA GLY A 198 -7.59 34.04 -1.54
C GLY A 198 -9.04 33.63 -1.83
N SER A 199 -9.94 33.90 -0.87
CA SER A 199 -11.32 33.41 -0.76
C SER A 199 -12.31 33.79 -1.87
N ARG A 200 -11.88 34.38 -2.98
CA ARG A 200 -12.76 34.90 -4.04
C ARG A 200 -12.35 34.60 -5.48
N LYS A 201 -11.22 33.97 -5.74
CA LYS A 201 -10.75 33.70 -7.10
C LYS A 201 -10.68 32.19 -7.33
N SER A 202 -11.57 31.67 -8.21
CA SER A 202 -11.47 30.28 -8.67
C SER A 202 -10.14 30.05 -9.37
N PRO A 203 -9.54 28.86 -9.23
CA PRO A 203 -8.39 28.48 -10.04
C PRO A 203 -8.71 28.55 -11.53
N GLU A 204 -7.71 28.81 -12.38
CA GLU A 204 -7.86 28.86 -13.83
C GLU A 204 -7.04 27.74 -14.48
N GLY A 205 -7.55 27.22 -15.60
CA GLY A 205 -6.86 26.16 -16.32
C GLY A 205 -7.18 26.11 -17.80
N ARG A 206 -6.44 25.29 -18.51
CA ARG A 206 -6.69 24.96 -19.92
C ARG A 206 -6.93 23.47 -20.08
N ILE A 207 -7.89 23.09 -20.91
CA ILE A 207 -8.10 21.70 -21.27
C ILE A 207 -6.94 21.27 -22.16
N VAL A 208 -6.29 20.15 -21.82
CA VAL A 208 -5.16 19.58 -22.57
C VAL A 208 -5.51 18.23 -23.20
N GLU A 209 -6.59 17.59 -22.72
CA GLU A 209 -7.08 16.31 -23.28
C GLU A 209 -8.58 16.18 -23.00
N ILE A 210 -9.35 15.70 -23.99
CA ILE A 210 -10.76 15.30 -23.83
C ILE A 210 -10.78 13.78 -23.80
N LEU A 211 -11.25 13.18 -22.69
CA LEU A 211 -11.27 11.73 -22.48
C LEU A 211 -12.50 11.07 -23.12
N GLY A 212 -13.59 11.82 -23.32
CA GLY A 212 -14.87 11.39 -23.83
C GLY A 212 -16.03 11.97 -23.02
N HIS A 213 -17.26 11.62 -23.36
CA HIS A 213 -18.43 12.01 -22.57
C HIS A 213 -18.58 11.11 -21.34
N VAL A 214 -19.10 11.63 -20.25
CA VAL A 214 -19.30 10.87 -18.98
C VAL A 214 -20.12 9.59 -19.16
N ASN A 215 -20.96 9.52 -20.19
CA ASN A 215 -21.77 8.34 -20.52
C ASN A 215 -21.08 7.36 -21.50
N ASP A 216 -19.90 7.69 -22.01
CA ASP A 216 -19.19 6.83 -22.96
C ASP A 216 -18.55 5.64 -22.21
N PRO A 217 -18.64 4.41 -22.76
CA PRO A 217 -18.05 3.24 -22.13
C PRO A 217 -16.54 3.39 -21.88
N GLY A 218 -16.11 3.10 -20.65
CA GLY A 218 -14.69 3.09 -20.26
C GLY A 218 -14.07 4.46 -19.94
N VAL A 219 -14.79 5.57 -20.17
CA VAL A 219 -14.33 6.93 -19.81
C VAL A 219 -14.25 7.10 -18.30
N ASP A 220 -15.10 6.42 -17.56
CA ASP A 220 -15.13 6.39 -16.12
C ASP A 220 -13.79 5.84 -15.53
N ILE A 221 -13.34 4.69 -15.99
CA ILE A 221 -12.06 4.11 -15.58
C ILE A 221 -10.88 4.94 -16.12
N LEU A 222 -10.96 5.41 -17.39
CA LEU A 222 -9.92 6.25 -17.97
C LEU A 222 -9.72 7.55 -17.17
N SER A 223 -10.79 8.12 -16.64
CA SER A 223 -10.73 9.30 -15.76
C SER A 223 -9.92 9.01 -14.49
N ILE A 224 -10.12 7.86 -13.86
CA ILE A 224 -9.34 7.43 -12.69
C ILE A 224 -7.87 7.23 -13.08
N VAL A 225 -7.61 6.52 -14.19
CA VAL A 225 -6.25 6.29 -14.69
C VAL A 225 -5.49 7.60 -14.90
N LYS A 226 -6.14 8.59 -15.52
CA LYS A 226 -5.54 9.92 -15.73
C LYS A 226 -5.46 10.73 -14.44
N GLY A 227 -6.42 10.58 -13.54
CA GLY A 227 -6.42 11.24 -12.22
C GLY A 227 -5.25 10.80 -11.33
N PHE A 228 -4.85 9.53 -11.44
CA PHE A 228 -3.67 8.98 -10.76
C PHE A 228 -2.38 9.11 -11.59
N ASP A 229 -2.40 9.80 -12.74
CA ASP A 229 -1.25 9.94 -13.66
C ASP A 229 -0.59 8.59 -13.99
N LEU A 230 -1.41 7.55 -14.20
CA LEU A 230 -0.90 6.22 -14.53
C LEU A 230 -0.47 6.18 -16.01
N PRO A 231 0.75 5.70 -16.30
CA PRO A 231 1.28 5.68 -17.67
C PRO A 231 0.68 4.52 -18.46
N VAL A 232 -0.28 4.81 -19.34
CA VAL A 232 -0.98 3.79 -20.16
C VAL A 232 -0.12 3.30 -21.32
N GLU A 233 0.55 4.22 -22.01
CA GLU A 233 1.29 3.92 -23.23
C GLU A 233 2.79 3.74 -22.98
N PHE A 234 3.42 2.95 -23.82
CA PHE A 234 4.88 2.84 -23.88
C PHE A 234 5.41 3.65 -25.07
N SER A 235 6.54 4.32 -24.90
CA SER A 235 7.18 5.03 -26.01
C SER A 235 7.68 4.05 -27.08
N GLU A 236 7.75 4.50 -28.34
CA GLU A 236 8.29 3.70 -29.44
C GLU A 236 9.68 3.13 -29.15
N LYS A 237 10.54 3.90 -28.47
CA LYS A 237 11.87 3.45 -28.08
C LYS A 237 11.81 2.21 -27.17
N VAL A 238 10.87 2.19 -26.24
CA VAL A 238 10.67 1.08 -25.30
C VAL A 238 10.09 -0.13 -26.05
N LEU A 239 9.07 0.08 -26.90
CA LEU A 239 8.46 -0.99 -27.70
C LEU A 239 9.47 -1.63 -28.67
N ASN A 240 10.26 -0.82 -29.37
CA ASN A 240 11.30 -1.31 -30.29
C ASN A 240 12.37 -2.10 -29.55
N GLN A 241 12.75 -1.69 -28.34
CA GLN A 241 13.68 -2.47 -27.52
C GLN A 241 13.04 -3.79 -27.08
N ALA A 242 11.79 -3.77 -26.63
CA ALA A 242 11.07 -4.97 -26.20
C ALA A 242 11.02 -6.04 -27.33
N VAL A 243 10.66 -5.64 -28.54
CA VAL A 243 10.66 -6.55 -29.71
C VAL A 243 12.04 -7.11 -29.98
N ARG A 244 13.10 -6.29 -29.90
CA ARG A 244 14.48 -6.74 -30.18
C ARG A 244 15.00 -7.75 -29.17
N VAL A 245 14.63 -7.65 -27.89
CA VAL A 245 15.10 -8.56 -26.84
C VAL A 245 14.21 -9.77 -26.62
N ALA A 246 13.00 -9.79 -27.20
CA ALA A 246 12.01 -10.86 -27.03
C ALA A 246 12.24 -12.04 -28.01
N GLY A 247 13.50 -12.33 -28.36
CA GLY A 247 13.85 -13.51 -29.17
C GLY A 247 13.74 -14.80 -28.38
N GLU A 248 13.74 -15.95 -29.10
CA GLU A 248 13.79 -17.26 -28.47
C GLU A 248 15.08 -17.45 -27.64
N VAL A 249 15.01 -18.32 -26.63
CA VAL A 249 16.15 -18.63 -25.77
C VAL A 249 17.28 -19.23 -26.59
N SER A 250 18.38 -18.51 -26.75
CA SER A 250 19.54 -18.93 -27.52
C SER A 250 20.47 -19.88 -26.74
N GLU A 251 21.42 -20.50 -27.43
CA GLU A 251 22.46 -21.29 -26.77
C GLU A 251 23.33 -20.46 -25.82
N ASN A 252 23.59 -19.22 -26.19
CA ASN A 252 24.33 -18.29 -25.33
C ASN A 252 23.58 -17.97 -24.04
N ASP A 253 22.25 -17.89 -24.10
CA ASP A 253 21.41 -17.65 -22.92
C ASP A 253 21.39 -18.87 -21.98
N ARG A 254 21.56 -20.08 -22.53
CA ARG A 254 21.63 -21.34 -21.74
C ARG A 254 23.00 -21.56 -21.11
N ALA A 255 24.06 -20.95 -21.66
CA ALA A 255 25.42 -21.21 -21.23
C ALA A 255 25.63 -20.84 -19.74
N GLY A 256 26.13 -21.81 -18.96
CA GLY A 256 26.39 -21.64 -17.53
C GLY A 256 25.16 -21.70 -16.62
N ARG A 257 23.96 -21.91 -17.17
CA ARG A 257 22.72 -22.10 -16.40
C ARG A 257 22.51 -23.57 -16.06
N ARG A 258 21.86 -23.82 -14.92
CA ARG A 258 21.40 -25.15 -14.53
C ARG A 258 20.26 -25.59 -15.44
N ASP A 259 20.39 -26.76 -16.06
CA ASP A 259 19.34 -27.33 -16.91
C ASP A 259 18.29 -28.05 -16.04
N LEU A 260 17.10 -27.48 -15.95
CA LEU A 260 15.95 -28.03 -15.22
C LEU A 260 14.77 -28.34 -16.14
N ARG A 261 14.98 -28.44 -17.47
CA ARG A 261 13.93 -28.68 -18.46
C ARG A 261 13.27 -30.07 -18.35
N GLN A 262 13.91 -31.02 -17.63
CA GLN A 262 13.38 -32.35 -17.39
C GLN A 262 12.75 -32.51 -16.00
N VAL A 263 12.80 -31.48 -15.16
CA VAL A 263 12.17 -31.46 -13.85
C VAL A 263 10.67 -31.19 -14.02
N GLN A 264 9.82 -32.07 -13.47
CA GLN A 264 8.38 -31.88 -13.49
C GLN A 264 7.99 -30.62 -12.73
N MET A 265 7.35 -29.66 -13.42
CA MET A 265 6.96 -28.39 -12.84
C MET A 265 5.68 -27.83 -13.48
N VAL A 266 4.98 -27.00 -12.74
CA VAL A 266 3.72 -26.38 -13.14
C VAL A 266 3.72 -24.89 -12.78
N THR A 267 2.95 -24.10 -13.53
CA THR A 267 2.45 -22.79 -13.06
C THR A 267 1.03 -22.95 -12.54
N ILE A 268 0.66 -22.24 -11.47
CA ILE A 268 -0.69 -22.30 -10.88
C ILE A 268 -1.15 -20.86 -10.63
N ASP A 269 -2.08 -20.37 -11.46
CA ASP A 269 -2.50 -18.97 -11.48
C ASP A 269 -4.01 -18.83 -11.69
N GLY A 270 -4.49 -17.60 -11.77
CA GLY A 270 -5.84 -17.30 -12.23
C GLY A 270 -6.05 -17.70 -13.68
N GLU A 271 -7.29 -18.00 -14.05
CA GLU A 271 -7.62 -18.44 -15.44
C GLU A 271 -7.23 -17.40 -16.48
N ASP A 272 -7.37 -16.11 -16.15
CA ASP A 272 -7.11 -14.98 -17.04
C ASP A 272 -5.67 -14.44 -16.99
N ALA A 273 -4.81 -14.99 -16.10
CA ALA A 273 -3.42 -14.57 -15.97
C ALA A 273 -2.62 -14.84 -17.24
N LYS A 274 -1.80 -13.89 -17.67
CA LYS A 274 -0.94 -14.01 -18.86
C LYS A 274 0.54 -13.77 -18.55
N ASP A 275 0.82 -13.14 -17.46
CA ASP A 275 2.14 -12.77 -16.94
C ASP A 275 2.56 -13.74 -15.83
N LEU A 276 2.90 -14.97 -16.23
CA LEU A 276 3.24 -16.06 -15.34
C LEU A 276 4.66 -15.85 -14.79
N ASP A 277 4.77 -15.26 -13.61
CA ASP A 277 6.05 -14.95 -12.95
C ASP A 277 6.74 -16.18 -12.39
N ASP A 278 5.98 -17.18 -11.89
CA ASP A 278 6.50 -18.30 -11.11
C ASP A 278 6.02 -19.67 -11.58
N ALA A 279 6.91 -20.62 -11.49
CA ALA A 279 6.63 -22.04 -11.62
C ALA A 279 7.16 -22.79 -10.39
N VAL A 280 6.52 -23.89 -10.04
CA VAL A 280 6.85 -24.69 -8.86
C VAL A 280 7.07 -26.15 -9.23
N SER A 281 8.08 -26.76 -8.61
CA SER A 281 8.36 -28.19 -8.68
C SER A 281 8.48 -28.77 -7.29
N LEU A 282 7.98 -29.98 -7.06
CA LEU A 282 8.09 -30.63 -5.75
C LEU A 282 8.24 -32.14 -5.90
N THR A 283 9.29 -32.67 -5.26
CA THR A 283 9.49 -34.07 -5.05
C THR A 283 9.75 -34.37 -3.58
N LYS A 284 9.71 -35.67 -3.22
CA LYS A 284 10.04 -36.09 -1.87
C LYS A 284 11.06 -37.22 -1.93
N GLU A 285 12.19 -37.05 -1.27
CA GLU A 285 13.27 -38.04 -1.16
C GLU A 285 13.40 -38.46 0.31
N GLY A 286 12.96 -39.69 0.61
CA GLY A 286 12.87 -40.14 1.99
C GLY A 286 11.94 -39.23 2.82
N ASP A 287 12.51 -38.59 3.84
CA ASP A 287 11.80 -37.69 4.74
C ASP A 287 11.91 -36.22 4.35
N LEU A 288 12.65 -35.91 3.29
CA LEU A 288 12.92 -34.53 2.86
C LEU A 288 12.09 -34.16 1.63
N TYR A 289 11.54 -32.97 1.64
CA TYR A 289 10.91 -32.35 0.50
C TYR A 289 11.94 -31.57 -0.32
N GLN A 290 11.92 -31.72 -1.64
CA GLN A 290 12.74 -30.96 -2.59
C GLN A 290 11.80 -30.00 -3.32
N LEU A 291 11.73 -28.75 -2.84
CA LEU A 291 10.90 -27.68 -3.42
C LEU A 291 11.74 -26.80 -4.32
N GLY A 292 11.33 -26.66 -5.58
CA GLY A 292 11.85 -25.65 -6.50
C GLY A 292 10.83 -24.54 -6.70
N VAL A 293 11.27 -23.30 -6.52
CA VAL A 293 10.54 -22.07 -6.88
C VAL A 293 11.35 -21.40 -7.99
N HIS A 294 10.76 -21.35 -9.19
CA HIS A 294 11.42 -20.90 -10.41
C HIS A 294 10.76 -19.61 -10.87
N ILE A 295 11.51 -18.52 -10.85
CA ILE A 295 11.00 -17.17 -11.16
C ILE A 295 11.54 -16.71 -12.50
N ALA A 296 10.70 -16.14 -13.33
CA ALA A 296 11.06 -15.58 -14.63
C ALA A 296 12.30 -14.67 -14.53
N ASP A 297 13.36 -14.97 -15.30
CA ASP A 297 14.59 -14.14 -15.31
C ASP A 297 14.42 -12.88 -16.17
N VAL A 298 13.54 -11.99 -15.72
CA VAL A 298 13.27 -10.71 -16.39
C VAL A 298 14.54 -9.87 -16.52
N ALA A 299 15.44 -9.97 -15.54
CA ALA A 299 16.72 -9.26 -15.54
C ALA A 299 17.64 -9.64 -16.70
N ASN A 300 17.40 -10.75 -17.40
CA ASN A 300 18.11 -11.11 -18.62
C ASN A 300 17.72 -10.19 -19.79
N TYR A 301 16.49 -9.77 -19.86
CA TYR A 301 15.91 -8.98 -20.96
C TYR A 301 15.90 -7.49 -20.65
N VAL A 302 15.67 -7.11 -19.39
CA VAL A 302 15.60 -5.73 -18.92
C VAL A 302 16.92 -5.35 -18.24
N GLN A 303 17.90 -4.99 -19.06
CA GLN A 303 19.23 -4.59 -18.58
C GLN A 303 19.17 -3.23 -17.89
N GLU A 304 19.98 -3.07 -16.84
CA GLU A 304 20.09 -1.82 -16.07
C GLU A 304 20.42 -0.63 -17.00
N ASN A 305 19.80 0.52 -16.76
CA ASN A 305 19.94 1.75 -17.56
C ASN A 305 19.46 1.66 -19.02
N SER A 306 18.78 0.59 -19.42
CA SER A 306 18.14 0.50 -20.73
C SER A 306 16.84 1.32 -20.78
N ALA A 307 16.29 1.54 -21.98
CA ALA A 307 14.99 2.23 -22.10
C ALA A 307 13.86 1.45 -21.40
N LEU A 308 13.89 0.11 -21.46
CA LEU A 308 12.99 -0.77 -20.73
C LEU A 308 13.13 -0.60 -19.21
N ASP A 309 14.35 -0.49 -18.72
CA ASP A 309 14.63 -0.32 -17.29
C ASP A 309 14.14 1.04 -16.76
N HIS A 310 14.42 2.11 -17.49
CA HIS A 310 13.94 3.44 -17.12
C HIS A 310 12.41 3.49 -17.07
N GLU A 311 11.74 2.85 -18.03
CA GLU A 311 10.27 2.79 -18.04
C GLU A 311 9.74 1.91 -16.91
N ALA A 312 10.34 0.73 -16.66
CA ALA A 312 9.97 -0.15 -15.56
C ALA A 312 10.17 0.53 -14.19
N LYS A 313 11.30 1.24 -14.00
CA LYS A 313 11.55 2.03 -12.79
C LYS A 313 10.51 3.14 -12.62
N LYS A 314 10.20 3.89 -13.69
CA LYS A 314 9.18 4.95 -13.67
C LYS A 314 7.80 4.42 -13.27
N ARG A 315 7.39 3.26 -13.78
CA ARG A 315 6.12 2.61 -13.43
C ARG A 315 6.12 2.00 -12.04
N GLY A 316 7.24 1.43 -11.62
CA GLY A 316 7.48 0.80 -10.32
C GLY A 316 6.73 -0.50 -10.09
N THR A 317 5.50 -0.60 -10.56
CA THR A 317 4.64 -1.80 -10.48
C THR A 317 3.61 -1.83 -11.62
N SER A 318 3.08 -3.00 -11.93
CA SER A 318 1.84 -3.13 -12.72
C SER A 318 0.64 -2.73 -11.86
N VAL A 319 -0.41 -2.22 -12.50
CA VAL A 319 -1.67 -1.80 -11.84
C VAL A 319 -2.82 -2.65 -12.37
N TYR A 320 -3.55 -3.32 -11.48
CA TYR A 320 -4.63 -4.25 -11.82
C TYR A 320 -5.99 -3.60 -11.56
N LEU A 321 -6.51 -2.88 -12.57
CA LEU A 321 -7.82 -2.27 -12.48
C LEU A 321 -8.92 -3.30 -12.75
N VAL A 322 -10.15 -2.95 -12.43
CA VAL A 322 -11.30 -3.88 -12.56
C VAL A 322 -11.50 -4.37 -14.00
N ASP A 323 -11.19 -3.54 -15.02
CA ASP A 323 -11.42 -3.82 -16.44
C ASP A 323 -10.14 -4.09 -17.24
N ARG A 324 -8.98 -3.70 -16.74
CA ARG A 324 -7.69 -3.79 -17.46
C ARG A 324 -6.49 -3.84 -16.54
N VAL A 325 -5.37 -4.29 -17.10
CA VAL A 325 -4.05 -4.20 -16.44
C VAL A 325 -3.22 -3.13 -17.14
N ILE A 326 -2.61 -2.23 -16.36
CA ILE A 326 -1.57 -1.32 -16.84
C ILE A 326 -0.22 -1.95 -16.46
N PRO A 327 0.47 -2.61 -17.41
CA PRO A 327 1.63 -3.43 -17.07
C PRO A 327 2.89 -2.59 -16.83
N MET A 328 3.79 -3.07 -15.97
CA MET A 328 5.12 -2.50 -15.77
C MET A 328 6.00 -2.65 -17.01
N LEU A 329 5.88 -3.76 -17.72
CA LEU A 329 6.64 -4.09 -18.93
C LEU A 329 5.73 -4.27 -20.15
N PRO A 330 6.18 -3.97 -21.38
CA PRO A 330 5.42 -4.25 -22.59
C PRO A 330 4.97 -5.72 -22.67
N HIS A 331 3.78 -5.96 -23.21
CA HIS A 331 3.18 -7.31 -23.32
C HIS A 331 4.06 -8.32 -24.07
N THR A 332 4.89 -7.87 -25.00
CA THR A 332 5.90 -8.71 -25.68
C THR A 332 6.86 -9.38 -24.68
N LEU A 333 7.14 -8.72 -23.57
CA LEU A 333 7.93 -9.29 -22.47
C LEU A 333 7.03 -9.94 -21.43
N SER A 334 6.07 -9.19 -20.85
CA SER A 334 5.29 -9.66 -19.69
C SER A 334 4.45 -10.90 -19.99
N ASN A 335 3.86 -11.02 -21.17
CA ASN A 335 3.02 -12.14 -21.58
C ASN A 335 3.77 -13.09 -22.54
N GLY A 336 4.91 -12.63 -23.09
CA GLY A 336 5.73 -13.36 -24.06
C GLY A 336 6.92 -14.07 -23.43
N ILE A 337 8.15 -13.58 -23.76
CA ILE A 337 9.39 -14.27 -23.43
C ILE A 337 9.66 -14.39 -21.91
N CYS A 338 9.18 -13.46 -21.10
CA CYS A 338 9.33 -13.52 -19.64
C CYS A 338 8.28 -14.44 -18.99
N SER A 339 7.07 -14.54 -19.57
CA SER A 339 6.02 -15.41 -19.03
C SER A 339 6.41 -16.88 -19.12
N LEU A 340 6.29 -17.62 -18.01
CA LEU A 340 6.65 -19.05 -17.93
C LEU A 340 5.60 -19.93 -18.59
N ASN A 341 5.41 -19.74 -19.90
CA ASN A 341 4.40 -20.44 -20.70
C ASN A 341 4.69 -21.94 -20.80
N MET A 342 3.62 -22.73 -20.77
CA MET A 342 3.68 -24.20 -20.88
C MET A 342 4.38 -24.65 -22.16
N GLY A 343 5.27 -25.63 -22.04
CA GLY A 343 5.95 -26.29 -23.15
C GLY A 343 7.10 -25.50 -23.77
N GLU A 344 7.28 -24.22 -23.39
CA GLU A 344 8.32 -23.35 -23.93
C GLU A 344 9.55 -23.30 -23.01
N GLU A 345 10.75 -23.20 -23.62
CA GLU A 345 11.96 -22.98 -22.86
C GLU A 345 11.98 -21.55 -22.33
N ARG A 346 12.26 -21.39 -21.04
CA ARG A 346 12.32 -20.11 -20.36
C ARG A 346 13.55 -20.00 -19.47
N LEU A 347 14.07 -18.80 -19.37
CA LEU A 347 15.12 -18.49 -18.41
C LEU A 347 14.49 -18.19 -17.06
N ALA A 348 15.03 -18.77 -16.02
CA ALA A 348 14.56 -18.55 -14.66
C ALA A 348 15.71 -18.30 -13.69
N LEU A 349 15.38 -17.65 -12.58
CA LEU A 349 16.17 -17.60 -11.36
C LEU A 349 15.48 -18.51 -10.35
N SER A 350 16.13 -19.62 -10.00
CA SER A 350 15.53 -20.68 -9.20
C SER A 350 16.04 -20.67 -7.77
N CYS A 351 15.13 -20.80 -6.81
CA CYS A 351 15.42 -21.10 -5.42
C CYS A 351 15.03 -22.55 -5.15
N LEU A 352 16.02 -23.42 -5.03
CA LEU A 352 15.87 -24.86 -4.78
C LEU A 352 16.07 -25.10 -3.28
N MET A 353 15.06 -25.64 -2.60
CA MET A 353 15.07 -25.78 -1.13
C MET A 353 14.84 -27.24 -0.72
N THR A 354 15.68 -27.74 0.17
CA THR A 354 15.49 -29.02 0.86
C THR A 354 14.86 -28.74 2.22
N ILE A 355 13.69 -29.33 2.49
CA ILE A 355 12.86 -29.02 3.64
C ILE A 355 12.61 -30.29 4.45
N ASP A 356 12.78 -30.23 5.76
CA ASP A 356 12.53 -31.34 6.68
C ASP A 356 11.03 -31.50 7.01
N GLN A 357 10.69 -32.57 7.75
CA GLN A 357 9.34 -32.84 8.21
C GLN A 357 8.77 -31.80 9.20
N LYS A 358 9.60 -30.89 9.71
CA LYS A 358 9.18 -29.77 10.55
C LYS A 358 8.95 -28.48 9.77
N GLY A 359 9.10 -28.54 8.42
CA GLY A 359 9.00 -27.37 7.54
C GLY A 359 10.21 -26.42 7.66
N THR A 360 11.40 -26.94 8.06
CA THR A 360 12.62 -26.15 8.13
C THR A 360 13.45 -26.37 6.88
N VAL A 361 13.89 -25.28 6.24
CA VAL A 361 14.85 -25.33 5.14
C VAL A 361 16.20 -25.75 5.73
N VAL A 362 16.66 -26.96 5.39
CA VAL A 362 17.93 -27.51 5.85
C VAL A 362 19.07 -27.28 4.87
N ASN A 363 18.73 -27.10 3.60
CA ASN A 363 19.68 -26.72 2.55
C ASN A 363 18.94 -25.95 1.46
N TYR A 364 19.62 -25.06 0.75
CA TYR A 364 19.08 -24.36 -0.39
C TYR A 364 20.17 -23.95 -1.38
N GLU A 365 19.77 -23.74 -2.63
CA GLU A 365 20.61 -23.21 -3.70
C GLU A 365 19.82 -22.17 -4.49
N ILE A 366 20.43 -21.01 -4.72
CA ILE A 366 19.90 -19.97 -5.61
C ILE A 366 20.73 -20.03 -6.89
N THR A 367 20.10 -20.21 -8.05
CA THR A 367 20.83 -20.45 -9.30
C THR A 367 20.08 -19.92 -10.52
N GLU A 368 20.84 -19.48 -11.52
CA GLU A 368 20.30 -19.23 -12.86
C GLU A 368 19.98 -20.56 -13.54
N SER A 369 18.80 -20.71 -14.12
CA SER A 369 18.36 -21.96 -14.72
C SER A 369 17.68 -21.78 -16.08
N VAL A 370 17.56 -22.88 -16.81
CA VAL A 370 16.68 -23.02 -17.97
C VAL A 370 15.61 -24.04 -17.59
N ILE A 371 14.37 -23.66 -17.77
CA ILE A 371 13.21 -24.48 -17.40
C ILE A 371 12.27 -24.67 -18.59
N ARG A 372 11.38 -25.64 -18.45
CA ARG A 372 10.25 -25.86 -19.36
C ARG A 372 9.08 -26.36 -18.53
N VAL A 373 8.03 -25.54 -18.42
CA VAL A 373 6.83 -25.86 -17.66
C VAL A 373 6.04 -26.96 -18.35
N ASP A 374 5.70 -28.04 -17.64
CA ASP A 374 4.93 -29.17 -18.19
C ASP A 374 3.46 -28.82 -18.40
N GLN A 375 2.86 -28.07 -17.45
CA GLN A 375 1.45 -27.74 -17.47
C GLN A 375 1.18 -26.38 -16.82
N ARG A 376 0.33 -25.58 -17.47
CA ARG A 376 -0.33 -24.43 -16.86
C ARG A 376 -1.59 -24.93 -16.17
N MET A 377 -1.74 -24.67 -14.88
CA MET A 377 -2.91 -24.99 -14.08
C MET A 377 -3.61 -23.72 -13.62
N SER A 378 -4.92 -23.80 -13.45
CA SER A 378 -5.67 -22.77 -12.73
C SER A 378 -5.83 -23.13 -11.25
N TYR A 379 -5.98 -22.10 -10.38
CA TYR A 379 -6.32 -22.32 -8.98
C TYR A 379 -7.57 -23.19 -8.79
N ASN A 380 -8.57 -23.02 -9.67
CA ASN A 380 -9.80 -23.79 -9.62
C ASN A 380 -9.57 -25.27 -9.93
N GLU A 381 -8.82 -25.59 -10.99
CA GLU A 381 -8.55 -26.99 -11.37
C GLU A 381 -7.75 -27.73 -10.29
N VAL A 382 -6.68 -27.09 -9.75
CA VAL A 382 -5.91 -27.68 -8.65
C VAL A 382 -6.78 -27.88 -7.41
N ASN A 383 -7.64 -26.91 -7.07
CA ASN A 383 -8.54 -27.04 -5.94
C ASN A 383 -9.55 -28.18 -6.14
N GLN A 384 -10.14 -28.35 -7.33
CA GLN A 384 -11.03 -29.46 -7.68
C GLN A 384 -10.32 -30.81 -7.51
N ILE A 385 -9.07 -30.95 -7.97
CA ILE A 385 -8.26 -32.17 -7.77
C ILE A 385 -8.09 -32.45 -6.27
N LEU A 386 -7.73 -31.42 -5.48
CA LEU A 386 -7.52 -31.57 -4.04
C LEU A 386 -8.79 -31.90 -3.27
N MET A 387 -9.96 -31.51 -3.79
CA MET A 387 -11.28 -31.86 -3.23
C MET A 387 -11.79 -33.22 -3.69
N GLY A 388 -11.07 -33.93 -4.56
CA GLY A 388 -11.37 -35.30 -4.97
C GLY A 388 -12.21 -35.41 -6.25
N ASP A 389 -12.26 -34.36 -7.08
CA ASP A 389 -12.87 -34.45 -8.41
C ASP A 389 -12.08 -35.40 -9.31
N GLN A 390 -12.67 -36.56 -9.57
CA GLN A 390 -12.01 -37.64 -10.31
C GLN A 390 -11.86 -37.31 -11.81
N GLU A 391 -12.77 -36.55 -12.38
CA GLU A 391 -12.72 -36.19 -13.80
C GLU A 391 -11.51 -35.29 -14.06
N VAL A 392 -11.36 -34.23 -13.24
CA VAL A 392 -10.22 -33.31 -13.34
C VAL A 392 -8.92 -34.02 -12.96
N ALA A 393 -8.91 -34.84 -11.90
CA ALA A 393 -7.73 -35.62 -11.48
C ALA A 393 -7.23 -36.59 -12.56
N ASN A 394 -8.14 -37.25 -13.29
CA ASN A 394 -7.78 -38.15 -14.38
C ASN A 394 -7.19 -37.41 -15.59
N ARG A 395 -7.66 -36.18 -15.85
CA ARG A 395 -7.09 -35.32 -16.90
C ARG A 395 -5.61 -35.02 -16.64
N TYR A 396 -5.24 -34.87 -15.37
CA TYR A 396 -3.89 -34.55 -14.91
C TYR A 396 -3.27 -35.65 -14.06
N GLU A 397 -3.51 -36.93 -14.40
CA GLU A 397 -3.11 -38.09 -13.63
C GLU A 397 -1.64 -38.07 -13.19
N LYS A 398 -0.73 -37.67 -14.09
CA LYS A 398 0.72 -37.62 -13.80
C LYS A 398 1.11 -36.52 -12.80
N LEU A 399 0.31 -35.46 -12.69
CA LEU A 399 0.57 -34.30 -11.83
C LEU A 399 -0.18 -34.38 -10.49
N THR A 400 -1.27 -35.12 -10.46
CA THR A 400 -2.15 -35.25 -9.27
C THR A 400 -1.37 -35.65 -8.00
N PRO A 401 -0.42 -36.61 -7.98
CA PRO A 401 0.34 -36.92 -6.77
C PRO A 401 1.17 -35.73 -6.27
N MET A 402 1.70 -34.91 -7.17
CA MET A 402 2.48 -33.73 -6.82
C MET A 402 1.60 -32.65 -6.13
N PHE A 403 0.36 -32.43 -6.57
CA PHE A 403 -0.55 -31.48 -5.92
C PHE A 403 -0.91 -31.86 -4.49
N PHE A 404 -1.15 -33.17 -4.23
CA PHE A 404 -1.36 -33.61 -2.85
C PHE A 404 -0.09 -33.46 -1.98
N LEU A 405 1.08 -33.69 -2.57
CA LEU A 405 2.34 -33.44 -1.87
C LEU A 405 2.55 -31.94 -1.58
N MET A 406 2.24 -31.07 -2.55
CA MET A 406 2.29 -29.61 -2.39
C MET A 406 1.37 -29.14 -1.27
N LYS A 407 0.11 -29.65 -1.24
CA LYS A 407 -0.83 -29.33 -0.17
C LYS A 407 -0.27 -29.71 1.19
N LYS A 408 0.28 -30.94 1.32
CA LYS A 408 0.86 -31.41 2.58
C LYS A 408 2.01 -30.55 3.05
N LEU A 409 2.90 -30.13 2.14
CA LEU A 409 4.01 -29.22 2.47
C LEU A 409 3.50 -27.82 2.85
N ALA A 410 2.56 -27.27 2.09
CA ALA A 410 1.97 -25.97 2.37
C ALA A 410 1.29 -25.92 3.75
N ASP A 411 0.49 -26.95 4.08
CA ASP A 411 -0.15 -27.07 5.40
C ASP A 411 0.89 -27.09 6.54
N LEU A 412 2.03 -27.76 6.32
CA LEU A 412 3.15 -27.80 7.27
C LEU A 412 3.79 -26.42 7.44
N LEU A 413 4.10 -25.74 6.34
CA LEU A 413 4.70 -24.38 6.34
C LEU A 413 3.77 -23.37 6.99
N ARG A 414 2.48 -23.40 6.65
CA ARG A 414 1.44 -22.54 7.25
C ARG A 414 1.31 -22.78 8.75
N SER A 415 1.32 -24.04 9.19
CA SER A 415 1.29 -24.39 10.62
C SER A 415 2.51 -23.84 11.36
N LYS A 416 3.70 -23.92 10.75
CA LYS A 416 4.93 -23.35 11.31
C LYS A 416 4.84 -21.82 11.40
N ARG A 417 4.37 -21.15 10.34
CA ARG A 417 4.18 -19.71 10.29
C ARG A 417 3.17 -19.24 11.35
N LYS A 418 2.03 -19.92 11.48
CA LYS A 418 1.06 -19.67 12.55
C LYS A 418 1.66 -19.82 13.95
N LYS A 419 2.45 -20.88 14.20
CA LYS A 419 3.15 -21.06 15.48
C LYS A 419 4.17 -19.95 15.79
N ARG A 420 4.79 -19.38 14.74
CA ARG A 420 5.71 -18.24 14.86
C ARG A 420 4.95 -16.95 15.25
N GLY A 421 3.67 -16.82 14.88
CA GLY A 421 2.82 -15.68 15.22
C GLY A 421 2.43 -14.82 14.02
N SER A 422 2.50 -15.35 12.80
CA SER A 422 2.00 -14.65 11.61
C SER A 422 0.54 -14.24 11.80
N VAL A 423 0.25 -12.99 11.49
CA VAL A 423 -1.07 -12.39 11.60
C VAL A 423 -1.71 -12.40 10.21
N ASP A 424 -2.74 -13.21 10.05
CA ASP A 424 -3.53 -13.26 8.82
C ASP A 424 -4.80 -12.42 9.04
N PHE A 425 -4.91 -11.29 8.35
CA PHE A 425 -6.15 -10.53 8.28
C PHE A 425 -6.94 -11.04 7.07
N ASP A 426 -7.97 -11.81 7.33
CA ASP A 426 -8.83 -12.38 6.27
C ASP A 426 -9.99 -11.44 5.97
N PHE A 427 -9.73 -10.38 5.21
CA PHE A 427 -10.79 -9.53 4.69
C PHE A 427 -11.18 -10.04 3.29
N PRO A 428 -12.48 -10.22 3.03
CA PRO A 428 -12.92 -10.65 1.71
C PRO A 428 -12.62 -9.56 0.67
N GLU A 429 -11.81 -9.90 -0.32
CA GLU A 429 -11.62 -9.09 -1.53
C GLU A 429 -12.83 -9.26 -2.43
N SER A 430 -13.14 -8.26 -3.25
CA SER A 430 -14.27 -8.29 -4.16
C SER A 430 -13.84 -8.76 -5.54
N LYS A 431 -14.58 -9.71 -6.13
CA LYS A 431 -14.48 -10.03 -7.55
C LYS A 431 -15.66 -9.40 -8.28
N ILE A 432 -15.37 -8.48 -9.19
CA ILE A 432 -16.38 -7.76 -9.98
C ILE A 432 -16.35 -8.28 -11.41
N LEU A 433 -17.49 -8.81 -11.87
CA LEU A 433 -17.66 -9.25 -13.26
C LEU A 433 -18.31 -8.14 -14.06
N LEU A 434 -17.70 -7.82 -15.21
CA LEU A 434 -18.16 -6.78 -16.13
C LEU A 434 -18.78 -7.39 -17.40
N ASP A 435 -19.72 -6.68 -18.03
CA ASP A 435 -20.17 -6.96 -19.38
C ASP A 435 -19.17 -6.39 -20.43
N LYS A 436 -19.49 -6.55 -21.71
CA LYS A 436 -18.64 -6.08 -22.82
C LYS A 436 -18.53 -4.56 -22.90
N GLU A 437 -19.47 -3.85 -22.31
CA GLU A 437 -19.51 -2.39 -22.20
C GLU A 437 -18.83 -1.88 -20.91
N GLY A 438 -18.23 -2.77 -20.10
CA GLY A 438 -17.55 -2.43 -18.86
C GLY A 438 -18.48 -2.14 -17.67
N ARG A 439 -19.77 -2.54 -17.76
CA ARG A 439 -20.75 -2.37 -16.68
C ARG A 439 -20.71 -3.56 -15.73
N PRO A 440 -20.81 -3.34 -14.42
CA PRO A 440 -20.77 -4.43 -13.44
C PRO A 440 -22.08 -5.23 -13.45
N ILE A 441 -21.97 -6.53 -13.72
CA ILE A 441 -23.11 -7.47 -13.75
C ILE A 441 -23.22 -8.29 -12.46
N LYS A 442 -22.10 -8.59 -11.82
CA LYS A 442 -22.08 -9.37 -10.58
C LYS A 442 -20.89 -8.96 -9.71
N ILE A 443 -21.12 -8.88 -8.41
CA ILE A 443 -20.08 -8.69 -7.40
C ILE A 443 -20.18 -9.85 -6.42
N MET A 444 -19.05 -10.46 -6.08
CA MET A 444 -18.97 -11.57 -5.14
C MET A 444 -17.65 -11.50 -4.37
N PRO A 445 -17.56 -12.06 -3.15
CA PRO A 445 -16.28 -12.23 -2.48
C PRO A 445 -15.33 -13.09 -3.31
N TYR A 446 -14.05 -12.74 -3.29
CA TYR A 446 -12.99 -13.61 -3.81
C TYR A 446 -12.69 -14.70 -2.77
N GLU A 447 -12.91 -15.95 -3.13
CA GLU A 447 -12.68 -17.08 -2.22
C GLU A 447 -11.23 -17.55 -2.35
N ARG A 448 -10.48 -17.49 -1.26
CA ARG A 448 -9.19 -18.18 -1.13
C ARG A 448 -9.44 -19.68 -1.02
N ASN A 449 -8.67 -20.47 -1.74
CA ASN A 449 -8.78 -21.92 -1.75
C ASN A 449 -7.45 -22.61 -1.45
N ALA A 450 -7.44 -23.93 -1.38
CA ALA A 450 -6.23 -24.71 -1.06
C ALA A 450 -5.09 -24.45 -2.08
N ALA A 451 -5.42 -24.23 -3.34
CA ALA A 451 -4.40 -24.00 -4.38
C ALA A 451 -3.75 -22.62 -4.25
N THR A 452 -4.53 -21.56 -3.97
CA THR A 452 -3.96 -20.23 -3.70
C THR A 452 -3.05 -20.25 -2.47
N ASN A 453 -3.44 -21.00 -1.45
CA ASN A 453 -2.65 -21.18 -0.23
C ASN A 453 -1.31 -21.88 -0.48
N ILE A 454 -1.26 -22.88 -1.40
CA ILE A 454 -0.02 -23.58 -1.76
C ILE A 454 0.99 -22.59 -2.36
N ILE A 455 0.57 -21.82 -3.34
CA ILE A 455 1.46 -20.87 -4.02
C ILE A 455 1.91 -19.79 -3.06
N GLU A 456 0.99 -19.22 -2.27
CA GLU A 456 1.34 -18.23 -1.23
C GLU A 456 2.45 -18.74 -0.28
N ASP A 457 2.27 -19.95 0.30
CA ASP A 457 3.23 -20.49 1.27
C ASP A 457 4.60 -20.80 0.63
N PHE A 458 4.63 -21.22 -0.64
CA PHE A 458 5.90 -21.48 -1.35
C PHE A 458 6.61 -20.17 -1.71
N MET A 459 5.87 -19.16 -2.17
CA MET A 459 6.44 -17.83 -2.47
C MET A 459 6.96 -17.15 -1.21
N LEU A 460 6.24 -17.23 -0.10
CA LEU A 460 6.68 -16.69 1.20
C LEU A 460 7.99 -17.37 1.64
N LEU A 461 8.10 -18.69 1.52
CA LEU A 461 9.32 -19.42 1.89
C LEU A 461 10.51 -19.03 1.03
N ALA A 462 10.31 -18.90 -0.29
CA ALA A 462 11.37 -18.49 -1.21
C ALA A 462 11.83 -17.05 -0.89
N ASN A 463 10.89 -16.12 -0.68
CA ASN A 463 11.17 -14.74 -0.30
C ASN A 463 11.96 -14.64 1.01
N GLU A 464 11.57 -15.41 2.05
CA GLU A 464 12.30 -15.49 3.32
C GLU A 464 13.72 -16.04 3.14
N THR A 465 13.88 -17.12 2.34
CA THR A 465 15.17 -17.79 2.10
C THR A 465 16.14 -16.87 1.37
N VAL A 466 15.69 -16.21 0.31
CA VAL A 466 16.50 -15.26 -0.46
C VAL A 466 16.88 -14.04 0.42
N ALA A 467 15.93 -13.47 1.15
CA ALA A 467 16.20 -12.33 2.03
C ALA A 467 17.23 -12.67 3.11
N GLN A 468 17.10 -13.85 3.74
CA GLN A 468 18.05 -14.32 4.74
C GLN A 468 19.45 -14.52 4.16
N HIS A 469 19.57 -15.11 2.96
CA HIS A 469 20.85 -15.32 2.29
C HIS A 469 21.60 -13.98 2.09
N PHE A 470 20.94 -12.99 1.49
CA PHE A 470 21.56 -11.71 1.17
C PHE A 470 21.78 -10.82 2.41
N TYR A 471 20.99 -10.98 3.48
CA TYR A 471 21.25 -10.32 4.75
C TYR A 471 22.59 -10.77 5.35
N TRP A 472 22.84 -12.10 5.40
CA TRP A 472 24.09 -12.63 5.95
C TRP A 472 25.32 -12.39 5.06
N MET A 473 25.12 -12.11 3.79
CA MET A 473 26.18 -11.66 2.90
C MET A 473 26.59 -10.19 3.09
N GLU A 474 25.83 -9.43 3.87
CA GLU A 474 26.08 -8.00 4.15
C GLU A 474 26.24 -7.12 2.89
N VAL A 475 25.53 -7.47 1.82
CA VAL A 475 25.52 -6.70 0.57
C VAL A 475 24.28 -5.81 0.49
N PRO A 476 24.35 -4.66 -0.25
CA PRO A 476 23.16 -3.82 -0.46
C PRO A 476 22.02 -4.61 -1.09
N PHE A 477 20.83 -4.51 -0.51
CA PHE A 477 19.67 -5.25 -0.95
C PHE A 477 18.38 -4.47 -0.70
N VAL A 478 17.27 -4.87 -1.34
CA VAL A 478 15.94 -4.29 -1.08
C VAL A 478 15.10 -5.31 -0.34
N TYR A 479 14.70 -4.94 0.87
CA TYR A 479 13.84 -5.73 1.74
C TYR A 479 12.40 -5.24 1.68
N ARG A 480 11.46 -6.12 1.98
CA ARG A 480 10.06 -5.78 2.26
C ARG A 480 9.88 -5.76 3.77
N THR A 481 9.77 -4.59 4.34
CA THR A 481 9.70 -4.40 5.78
C THR A 481 8.29 -4.02 6.24
N HIS A 482 7.91 -4.51 7.40
CA HIS A 482 6.69 -4.12 8.08
C HIS A 482 7.06 -3.84 9.54
N ASP A 483 7.21 -2.58 9.85
CA ASP A 483 7.64 -2.15 11.17
C ASP A 483 6.62 -2.49 12.26
N LYS A 484 7.06 -2.54 13.52
CA LYS A 484 6.19 -2.72 14.67
C LYS A 484 5.11 -1.64 14.69
N PRO A 485 3.89 -1.95 15.16
CA PRO A 485 2.81 -0.99 15.34
C PRO A 485 3.24 0.17 16.23
N ASP A 486 2.55 1.30 16.07
CA ASP A 486 2.71 2.45 16.94
C ASP A 486 2.24 2.12 18.36
N PRO A 487 3.07 2.35 19.41
CA PRO A 487 2.70 2.04 20.78
C PRO A 487 1.40 2.69 21.25
N ASP A 488 1.16 3.95 20.88
CA ASP A 488 -0.03 4.69 21.31
C ASP A 488 -1.29 4.10 20.68
N LYS A 489 -1.23 3.72 19.40
CA LYS A 489 -2.35 3.04 18.71
C LYS A 489 -2.63 1.66 19.31
N ILE A 490 -1.61 0.93 19.72
CA ILE A 490 -1.78 -0.36 20.42
C ILE A 490 -2.42 -0.17 21.79
N MET A 491 -2.04 0.87 22.53
CA MET A 491 -2.68 1.19 23.82
C MET A 491 -4.14 1.58 23.65
N GLN A 492 -4.48 2.36 22.60
CA GLN A 492 -5.85 2.68 22.26
C GLN A 492 -6.65 1.42 21.90
N LEU A 493 -6.08 0.53 21.08
CA LEU A 493 -6.69 -0.77 20.74
C LEU A 493 -6.91 -1.60 22.01
N ALA A 494 -5.89 -1.70 22.90
CA ALA A 494 -5.99 -2.46 24.13
C ALA A 494 -7.09 -1.92 25.08
N ALA A 495 -7.17 -0.59 25.23
CA ALA A 495 -8.23 0.05 26.02
C ALA A 495 -9.61 -0.23 25.42
N PHE A 496 -9.73 -0.17 24.09
CA PHE A 496 -10.98 -0.42 23.41
C PHE A 496 -11.46 -1.89 23.57
N ILE A 497 -10.59 -2.87 23.28
CA ILE A 497 -10.99 -4.30 23.35
C ILE A 497 -11.31 -4.76 24.76
N ASN A 498 -10.77 -4.09 25.80
CA ASN A 498 -11.11 -4.36 27.20
C ASN A 498 -12.62 -4.17 27.46
N ASN A 499 -13.31 -3.27 26.75
CA ASN A 499 -14.75 -3.08 26.87
C ASN A 499 -15.55 -4.32 26.44
N PHE A 500 -14.94 -5.19 25.64
CA PHE A 500 -15.51 -6.45 25.16
C PHE A 500 -14.98 -7.68 25.90
N GLY A 501 -14.12 -7.47 26.91
CA GLY A 501 -13.51 -8.55 27.71
C GLY A 501 -12.30 -9.22 27.06
N TYR A 502 -11.73 -8.64 26.00
CA TYR A 502 -10.51 -9.12 25.36
C TYR A 502 -9.28 -8.37 25.86
N HIS A 503 -8.13 -9.03 25.85
CA HIS A 503 -6.90 -8.46 26.39
C HIS A 503 -5.70 -8.76 25.49
N ILE A 504 -4.85 -7.77 25.26
CA ILE A 504 -3.55 -7.90 24.61
C ILE A 504 -2.45 -7.69 25.65
N LYS A 505 -1.45 -8.57 25.65
CA LYS A 505 -0.26 -8.38 26.49
C LYS A 505 0.72 -7.44 25.81
N VAL A 506 0.93 -6.28 26.41
CA VAL A 506 1.92 -5.30 26.01
C VAL A 506 3.12 -5.42 26.95
N LYS A 507 4.35 -5.47 26.44
CA LYS A 507 5.56 -5.55 27.26
C LYS A 507 5.70 -4.28 28.10
N SER A 508 5.76 -4.45 29.41
CA SER A 508 6.01 -3.33 30.35
C SER A 508 7.39 -2.72 30.09
N GLY A 509 7.41 -1.39 29.85
CA GLY A 509 8.65 -0.61 29.68
C GLY A 509 9.01 -0.28 28.23
N GLU A 510 8.57 -1.05 27.24
CA GLU A 510 8.82 -0.79 25.82
C GLU A 510 7.53 -0.44 25.05
N ASN A 511 6.35 -0.62 25.66
CA ASN A 511 5.02 -0.48 25.03
C ASN A 511 4.89 -1.25 23.70
N GLU A 512 5.66 -2.33 23.53
CA GLU A 512 5.69 -3.15 22.33
C GLU A 512 4.77 -4.35 22.45
N VAL A 513 4.09 -4.66 21.34
CA VAL A 513 3.26 -5.86 21.21
C VAL A 513 3.98 -6.90 20.34
N HIS A 514 3.92 -8.15 20.74
CA HIS A 514 4.41 -9.25 19.90
C HIS A 514 3.32 -9.66 18.90
N PRO A 515 3.65 -10.01 17.62
CA PRO A 515 2.66 -10.42 16.61
C PRO A 515 1.71 -11.52 17.11
N LYS A 516 2.20 -12.48 17.93
CA LYS A 516 1.35 -13.52 18.54
C LYS A 516 0.19 -13.01 19.37
N GLU A 517 0.31 -11.85 19.99
CA GLU A 517 -0.78 -11.31 20.83
C GLU A 517 -1.92 -10.81 19.94
N ILE A 518 -1.59 -10.19 18.79
CA ILE A 518 -2.58 -9.82 17.78
C ILE A 518 -3.21 -11.07 17.15
N GLN A 519 -2.41 -12.08 16.83
CA GLN A 519 -2.88 -13.36 16.29
C GLN A 519 -3.87 -14.03 17.26
N LYS A 520 -3.57 -14.07 18.56
CA LYS A 520 -4.46 -14.63 19.59
C LYS A 520 -5.77 -13.84 19.66
N LEU A 521 -5.69 -12.51 19.66
CA LEU A 521 -6.88 -11.67 19.65
C LEU A 521 -7.78 -12.01 18.46
N LEU A 522 -7.22 -12.09 17.24
CA LEU A 522 -7.98 -12.42 16.04
C LEU A 522 -8.62 -13.81 16.12
N ALA A 523 -7.90 -14.81 16.66
CA ALA A 523 -8.43 -16.15 16.89
C ALA A 523 -9.55 -16.20 17.97
N GLU A 524 -9.49 -15.34 19.01
CA GLU A 524 -10.50 -15.27 20.05
C GLU A 524 -11.80 -14.61 19.57
N ILE A 525 -11.71 -13.69 18.60
CA ILE A 525 -12.86 -12.97 18.06
C ILE A 525 -13.50 -13.66 16.84
N GLU A 526 -12.84 -14.65 16.27
CA GLU A 526 -13.32 -15.39 15.09
C GLU A 526 -14.74 -15.91 15.30
N GLY A 527 -15.65 -15.62 14.36
CA GLY A 527 -17.08 -15.96 14.44
C GLY A 527 -17.88 -15.16 15.45
N ARG A 528 -17.28 -14.15 16.12
CA ARG A 528 -17.99 -13.29 17.08
C ARG A 528 -18.55 -12.03 16.41
N PRO A 529 -19.63 -11.44 16.94
CA PRO A 529 -20.20 -10.22 16.37
C PRO A 529 -19.22 -9.05 16.25
N GLN A 530 -18.18 -9.00 17.11
CA GLN A 530 -17.17 -7.95 17.15
C GLN A 530 -15.98 -8.18 16.21
N GLU A 531 -15.92 -9.33 15.53
CA GLU A 531 -14.79 -9.74 14.69
C GLU A 531 -14.40 -8.68 13.67
N ALA A 532 -15.36 -8.23 12.86
CA ALA A 532 -15.11 -7.26 11.79
C ALA A 532 -14.56 -5.92 12.32
N LEU A 533 -15.08 -5.45 13.47
CA LEU A 533 -14.62 -4.22 14.09
C LEU A 533 -13.19 -4.35 14.64
N ILE A 534 -12.99 -5.35 15.50
CA ILE A 534 -11.70 -5.50 16.21
C ILE A 534 -10.59 -5.79 15.19
N SER A 535 -10.87 -6.60 14.16
CA SER A 535 -9.93 -6.86 13.06
C SER A 535 -9.57 -5.58 12.29
N ARG A 536 -10.56 -4.73 11.96
CA ARG A 536 -10.31 -3.43 11.29
C ARG A 536 -9.51 -2.47 12.18
N LEU A 537 -9.80 -2.39 13.48
CA LEU A 537 -9.05 -1.55 14.41
C LEU A 537 -7.63 -2.08 14.64
N ALA A 538 -7.47 -3.39 14.75
CA ALA A 538 -6.17 -4.02 14.82
C ALA A 538 -5.34 -3.72 13.56
N LEU A 539 -5.93 -3.84 12.36
CA LEU A 539 -5.27 -3.48 11.11
C LEU A 539 -4.88 -1.99 11.05
N ARG A 540 -5.77 -1.09 11.48
CA ARG A 540 -5.49 0.37 11.53
C ARG A 540 -4.39 0.74 12.53
N SER A 541 -4.16 -0.06 13.54
CA SER A 541 -3.05 0.13 14.49
C SER A 541 -1.70 -0.30 13.93
N MET A 542 -1.69 -1.10 12.84
CA MET A 542 -0.46 -1.53 12.15
C MET A 542 0.09 -0.40 11.28
N LYS A 543 1.40 -0.42 11.08
CA LYS A 543 2.05 0.37 10.03
C LYS A 543 1.82 -0.29 8.67
N ARG A 544 2.03 0.45 7.58
CA ARG A 544 2.05 -0.14 6.25
C ARG A 544 3.40 -0.79 5.98
N ALA A 545 3.40 -1.92 5.28
CA ALA A 545 4.62 -2.50 4.76
C ALA A 545 5.21 -1.59 3.66
N ARG A 546 6.53 -1.56 3.55
CA ARG A 546 7.26 -0.73 2.59
C ARG A 546 8.53 -1.42 2.11
N TYR A 547 9.09 -0.96 1.01
CA TYR A 547 10.42 -1.35 0.61
C TYR A 547 11.47 -0.51 1.36
N SER A 548 12.59 -1.13 1.73
CA SER A 548 13.66 -0.49 2.47
C SER A 548 14.99 -1.17 2.19
N THR A 549 16.09 -0.43 2.30
CA THR A 549 17.45 -1.01 2.32
C THR A 549 17.85 -1.53 3.70
N GLU A 550 17.09 -1.19 4.74
CA GLU A 550 17.28 -1.68 6.09
C GLU A 550 16.34 -2.86 6.37
N CYS A 551 16.90 -3.98 6.86
CA CYS A 551 16.13 -5.17 7.21
C CYS A 551 15.59 -5.07 8.65
N THR A 552 14.43 -4.42 8.83
CA THR A 552 13.78 -4.29 10.15
C THR A 552 12.85 -5.46 10.50
N GLY A 553 12.72 -6.43 9.58
CA GLY A 553 11.79 -7.56 9.67
C GLY A 553 10.39 -7.23 9.16
N HIS A 554 9.50 -8.22 9.24
CA HIS A 554 8.11 -8.08 8.80
C HIS A 554 7.14 -8.51 9.89
N PHE A 555 6.56 -7.53 10.60
CA PHE A 555 5.72 -7.76 11.77
C PHE A 555 4.53 -8.68 11.47
N GLY A 556 3.76 -8.42 10.42
CA GLY A 556 2.57 -9.23 10.07
C GLY A 556 2.92 -10.68 9.75
N LEU A 557 4.04 -10.95 9.06
CA LEU A 557 4.51 -12.31 8.77
C LEU A 557 5.29 -12.93 9.94
N ALA A 558 5.56 -12.17 10.99
CA ALA A 558 6.38 -12.56 12.13
C ALA A 558 7.73 -13.14 11.69
N CYS A 559 8.35 -12.62 10.63
CA CYS A 559 9.64 -13.06 10.13
C CYS A 559 10.70 -11.96 10.27
N GLN A 560 11.95 -12.39 10.40
CA GLN A 560 13.09 -11.52 10.63
C GLN A 560 13.67 -10.98 9.33
N TYR A 561 13.60 -11.77 8.26
CA TYR A 561 14.12 -11.47 6.94
C TYR A 561 13.00 -11.64 5.92
N TYR A 562 12.75 -10.65 5.09
CA TYR A 562 11.76 -10.76 4.04
C TYR A 562 12.07 -9.82 2.89
N CYS A 563 11.92 -10.30 1.67
CA CYS A 563 12.00 -9.51 0.45
C CYS A 563 10.88 -9.93 -0.51
N HIS A 564 10.72 -9.20 -1.59
CA HIS A 564 9.92 -9.60 -2.73
C HIS A 564 10.87 -10.04 -3.85
N PHE A 565 10.90 -11.35 -4.11
CA PHE A 565 11.75 -11.99 -5.12
C PHE A 565 10.94 -12.60 -6.27
N THR A 566 9.67 -12.91 -6.01
CA THR A 566 8.88 -13.85 -6.79
C THR A 566 8.05 -13.24 -7.92
N SER A 567 8.12 -11.92 -8.18
CA SER A 567 7.28 -11.31 -9.23
C SER A 567 7.98 -10.16 -9.98
N PRO A 568 9.11 -10.41 -10.69
CA PRO A 568 9.87 -9.38 -11.40
C PRO A 568 9.19 -8.85 -12.67
N ILE A 569 8.17 -9.53 -13.22
CA ILE A 569 7.40 -9.05 -14.36
C ILE A 569 6.57 -7.83 -13.97
N ARG A 570 6.05 -7.83 -12.74
CA ARG A 570 5.10 -6.83 -12.28
C ARG A 570 5.58 -5.94 -11.12
N ARG A 571 6.75 -6.19 -10.51
CA ARG A 571 7.32 -5.38 -9.43
C ARG A 571 8.78 -5.05 -9.69
N TYR A 572 9.09 -3.75 -9.71
CA TYR A 572 10.47 -3.29 -9.96
C TYR A 572 11.47 -3.68 -8.86
N PRO A 573 11.13 -3.68 -7.56
CA PRO A 573 12.06 -4.17 -6.53
C PRO A 573 12.51 -5.61 -6.73
N ASP A 574 11.64 -6.50 -7.18
CA ASP A 574 11.97 -7.90 -7.52
C ASP A 574 12.98 -7.95 -8.68
N LEU A 575 12.71 -7.19 -9.75
CA LEU A 575 13.64 -7.06 -10.87
C LEU A 575 15.00 -6.54 -10.42
N GLN A 576 15.03 -5.56 -9.52
CA GLN A 576 16.25 -4.96 -9.02
C GLN A 576 17.08 -5.95 -8.19
N ILE A 577 16.45 -6.72 -7.27
CA ILE A 577 17.18 -7.74 -6.50
C ILE A 577 17.64 -8.91 -7.36
N HIS A 578 16.91 -9.27 -8.42
CA HIS A 578 17.36 -10.27 -9.39
C HIS A 578 18.70 -9.89 -10.03
N ARG A 579 18.92 -8.61 -10.32
CA ARG A 579 20.21 -8.13 -10.84
C ARG A 579 21.33 -8.33 -9.83
N ILE A 580 21.10 -7.97 -8.57
CA ILE A 580 22.08 -8.14 -7.47
C ILE A 580 22.41 -9.63 -7.29
N ILE A 581 21.40 -10.49 -7.27
CA ILE A 581 21.55 -11.96 -7.16
C ILE A 581 22.41 -12.47 -8.32
N LYS A 582 22.11 -12.10 -9.57
CA LYS A 582 22.85 -12.56 -10.75
C LYS A 582 24.30 -12.06 -10.75
N GLU A 583 24.56 -10.82 -10.34
CA GLU A 583 25.94 -10.31 -10.22
C GLU A 583 26.72 -11.08 -9.16
N GLN A 584 26.09 -11.44 -8.05
CA GLN A 584 26.70 -12.28 -7.02
C GLN A 584 27.01 -13.68 -7.56
N LEU A 585 26.03 -14.35 -8.17
CA LEU A 585 26.20 -15.71 -8.73
C LEU A 585 27.31 -15.77 -9.78
N ARG A 586 27.48 -14.71 -10.54
CA ARG A 586 28.51 -14.57 -11.60
C ARG A 586 29.84 -14.02 -11.09
N GLY A 587 29.99 -13.79 -9.77
CA GLY A 587 31.21 -13.22 -9.18
C GLY A 587 31.50 -11.78 -9.61
N ARG A 588 30.49 -11.02 -10.04
CA ARG A 588 30.60 -9.65 -10.54
C ARG A 588 30.25 -8.58 -9.50
N LEU A 589 29.74 -8.97 -8.34
CA LEU A 589 29.38 -8.05 -7.25
C LEU A 589 30.65 -7.61 -6.49
N LYS A 590 31.43 -6.72 -7.14
CA LYS A 590 32.66 -6.14 -6.60
C LYS A 590 32.38 -4.80 -5.92
N GLU A 591 33.40 -4.22 -5.28
CA GLU A 591 33.32 -2.97 -4.51
C GLU A 591 32.60 -1.84 -5.27
N GLU A 592 32.95 -1.61 -6.55
CA GLU A 592 32.31 -0.59 -7.39
C GLU A 592 30.79 -0.83 -7.54
N ARG A 593 30.37 -2.08 -7.68
CA ARG A 593 28.95 -2.43 -7.81
C ARG A 593 28.24 -2.34 -6.47
N ILE A 594 28.89 -2.70 -5.37
CA ILE A 594 28.39 -2.53 -4.01
C ILE A 594 28.13 -1.05 -3.73
N GLN A 595 29.11 -0.18 -4.04
CA GLN A 595 28.95 1.27 -3.87
C GLN A 595 27.80 1.82 -4.73
N HIS A 596 27.74 1.40 -6.00
CA HIS A 596 26.64 1.78 -6.90
C HIS A 596 25.27 1.44 -6.30
N TYR A 597 25.08 0.20 -5.79
CA TYR A 597 23.83 -0.20 -5.18
C TYR A 597 23.53 0.55 -3.87
N GLN A 598 24.53 0.88 -3.07
CA GLN A 598 24.36 1.73 -1.89
C GLN A 598 23.81 3.12 -2.24
N GLU A 599 24.21 3.67 -3.39
CA GLU A 599 23.76 4.97 -3.85
C GLU A 599 22.32 4.95 -4.39
N ILE A 600 21.95 3.92 -5.16
CA ILE A 600 20.66 3.92 -5.87
C ILE A 600 19.50 3.27 -5.11
N LEU A 601 19.75 2.26 -4.26
CA LEU A 601 18.67 1.41 -3.72
C LEU A 601 17.74 2.15 -2.75
N THR A 602 18.22 3.15 -2.03
CA THR A 602 17.36 3.95 -1.15
C THR A 602 16.28 4.68 -1.93
N GLU A 603 16.62 5.27 -3.07
CA GLU A 603 15.66 5.92 -3.94
C GLU A 603 14.74 4.89 -4.62
N VAL A 604 15.28 3.77 -5.09
CA VAL A 604 14.49 2.67 -5.68
C VAL A 604 13.45 2.17 -4.69
N ALA A 605 13.81 1.92 -3.45
CA ALA A 605 12.90 1.44 -2.41
C ALA A 605 11.79 2.46 -2.08
N LYS A 606 12.16 3.74 -1.96
CA LYS A 606 11.21 4.84 -1.71
C LYS A 606 10.23 4.96 -2.88
N HIS A 607 10.73 5.10 -4.09
CA HIS A 607 9.91 5.25 -5.30
C HIS A 607 8.97 4.06 -5.51
N SER A 608 9.48 2.83 -5.35
CA SER A 608 8.64 1.62 -5.50
C SER A 608 7.51 1.58 -4.48
N SER A 609 7.75 2.02 -3.23
CA SER A 609 6.70 2.10 -2.21
C SER A 609 5.66 3.18 -2.52
N GLU A 610 6.07 4.27 -3.17
CA GLU A 610 5.14 5.33 -3.63
C GLU A 610 4.27 4.84 -4.80
N MET A 611 4.89 4.14 -5.77
CA MET A 611 4.15 3.60 -6.93
C MET A 611 3.18 2.49 -6.52
N GLU A 612 3.56 1.63 -5.57
CA GLU A 612 2.67 0.63 -5.00
C GLU A 612 1.43 1.28 -4.36
N ARG A 613 1.61 2.31 -3.51
CA ARG A 613 0.47 3.03 -2.91
C ARG A 613 -0.43 3.67 -3.96
N ARG A 614 0.17 4.27 -5.01
CA ARG A 614 -0.58 4.86 -6.11
C ARG A 614 -1.41 3.82 -6.87
N ALA A 615 -0.84 2.63 -7.09
CA ALA A 615 -1.53 1.50 -7.70
C ALA A 615 -2.71 1.04 -6.83
N ASP A 616 -2.46 0.76 -5.54
CA ASP A 616 -3.49 0.34 -4.58
C ASP A 616 -4.64 1.34 -4.47
N ASP A 617 -4.34 2.64 -4.48
CA ASP A 617 -5.35 3.69 -4.39
C ASP A 617 -6.19 3.75 -5.68
N ALA A 618 -5.56 3.61 -6.86
CA ALA A 618 -6.28 3.56 -8.14
C ALA A 618 -7.16 2.31 -8.27
N GLU A 619 -6.65 1.14 -7.90
CA GLU A 619 -7.42 -0.12 -7.87
C GLU A 619 -8.66 0.02 -6.99
N ARG A 620 -8.49 0.56 -5.77
CA ARG A 620 -9.56 0.80 -4.82
C ARG A 620 -10.61 1.78 -5.33
N GLU A 621 -10.17 2.84 -6.01
CA GLU A 621 -11.08 3.82 -6.59
C GLU A 621 -11.91 3.25 -7.74
N THR A 622 -11.32 2.39 -8.61
CA THR A 622 -12.05 1.73 -9.67
C THR A 622 -13.05 0.70 -9.12
N GLU A 623 -12.67 -0.02 -8.05
CA GLU A 623 -13.56 -0.96 -7.36
C GLU A 623 -14.76 -0.24 -6.76
N LYS A 624 -14.54 0.87 -6.03
CA LYS A 624 -15.61 1.69 -5.45
C LYS A 624 -16.57 2.19 -6.52
N LEU A 625 -16.04 2.74 -7.61
CA LEU A 625 -16.86 3.21 -8.71
C LEU A 625 -17.76 2.12 -9.29
N LYS A 626 -17.21 0.92 -9.54
CA LYS A 626 -17.99 -0.20 -10.08
C LYS A 626 -19.02 -0.73 -9.07
N LYS A 627 -18.75 -0.68 -7.76
CA LYS A 627 -19.73 -0.99 -6.72
C LYS A 627 -20.90 0.00 -6.72
N VAL A 628 -20.61 1.29 -6.87
CA VAL A 628 -21.66 2.34 -6.99
C VAL A 628 -22.51 2.14 -8.24
N GLN A 629 -21.86 1.90 -9.40
CA GLN A 629 -22.57 1.62 -10.66
C GLN A 629 -23.45 0.36 -10.56
N TYR A 630 -22.97 -0.69 -9.87
CA TYR A 630 -23.75 -1.90 -9.60
C TYR A 630 -24.99 -1.62 -8.79
N MET A 631 -24.90 -0.77 -7.76
CA MET A 631 -26.03 -0.42 -6.90
C MET A 631 -26.99 0.57 -7.52
N LYS A 632 -26.57 1.38 -8.51
CA LYS A 632 -27.43 2.33 -9.23
C LYS A 632 -28.65 1.67 -9.85
N SER A 633 -28.48 0.48 -10.43
CA SER A 633 -29.60 -0.29 -11.01
C SER A 633 -30.47 -1.01 -9.96
N ARG A 634 -30.15 -0.87 -8.68
CA ARG A 634 -30.79 -1.55 -7.56
C ARG A 634 -31.41 -0.59 -6.54
N ILE A 635 -31.52 0.68 -6.89
CA ILE A 635 -32.22 1.69 -6.08
C ILE A 635 -33.65 1.21 -5.83
N GLY A 636 -34.11 1.28 -4.58
CA GLY A 636 -35.40 0.79 -4.12
C GLY A 636 -35.46 -0.71 -3.76
N GLN A 637 -34.39 -1.48 -4.03
CA GLN A 637 -34.34 -2.90 -3.65
C GLN A 637 -33.88 -3.06 -2.19
N SER A 638 -34.39 -4.09 -1.52
CA SER A 638 -34.03 -4.44 -0.15
C SER A 638 -32.95 -5.52 -0.12
N PHE A 639 -32.02 -5.39 0.83
CA PHE A 639 -30.95 -6.35 1.08
C PHE A 639 -30.76 -6.58 2.57
N GLU A 640 -30.29 -7.75 2.94
CA GLU A 640 -29.74 -8.01 4.27
C GLU A 640 -28.27 -7.65 4.29
N GLY A 641 -27.82 -6.99 5.35
CA GLY A 641 -26.43 -6.62 5.55
C GLY A 641 -26.04 -6.68 7.02
N VAL A 642 -24.77 -6.41 7.26
CA VAL A 642 -24.19 -6.37 8.61
C VAL A 642 -23.61 -4.98 8.83
N ILE A 643 -23.87 -4.39 10.00
CA ILE A 643 -23.26 -3.11 10.37
C ILE A 643 -21.75 -3.29 10.48
N SER A 644 -21.04 -2.67 9.54
CA SER A 644 -19.57 -2.74 9.37
C SER A 644 -18.85 -1.55 10.01
N GLY A 645 -19.58 -0.46 10.30
CA GLY A 645 -19.02 0.74 10.91
C GLY A 645 -20.11 1.56 11.60
N VAL A 646 -19.75 2.23 12.71
CA VAL A 646 -20.58 3.22 13.38
C VAL A 646 -19.74 4.47 13.63
N THR A 647 -20.27 5.62 13.22
CA THR A 647 -19.62 6.92 13.34
C THR A 647 -20.63 7.97 13.81
N ALA A 648 -20.17 9.16 14.16
CA ALA A 648 -21.08 10.27 14.51
C ALA A 648 -22.01 10.69 13.35
N TRP A 649 -21.64 10.36 12.11
CA TRP A 649 -22.40 10.71 10.89
C TRP A 649 -23.49 9.69 10.53
N GLY A 650 -23.35 8.45 11.02
CA GLY A 650 -24.27 7.37 10.71
C GLY A 650 -23.64 5.98 10.83
N ILE A 651 -24.33 4.99 10.31
CA ILE A 651 -23.92 3.59 10.34
C ILE A 651 -23.58 3.11 8.92
N TYR A 652 -22.48 2.38 8.80
CA TYR A 652 -22.09 1.70 7.56
C TYR A 652 -22.60 0.28 7.58
N VAL A 653 -23.14 -0.18 6.47
CA VAL A 653 -23.67 -1.54 6.32
C VAL A 653 -22.99 -2.21 5.14
N GLU A 654 -22.39 -3.37 5.39
CA GLU A 654 -21.77 -4.21 4.37
C GLU A 654 -22.72 -5.34 3.99
N LEU A 655 -22.92 -5.50 2.68
CA LEU A 655 -23.75 -6.57 2.11
C LEU A 655 -22.92 -7.85 1.92
N PRO A 656 -23.55 -9.03 1.77
CA PRO A 656 -22.82 -10.30 1.55
C PRO A 656 -21.92 -10.32 0.31
N ASN A 657 -22.15 -9.43 -0.65
CA ASN A 657 -21.35 -9.26 -1.84
C ASN A 657 -20.22 -8.22 -1.68
N THR A 658 -19.87 -7.85 -0.43
CA THR A 658 -18.82 -6.86 -0.09
C THR A 658 -19.12 -5.41 -0.49
N VAL A 659 -20.33 -5.10 -0.93
CA VAL A 659 -20.73 -3.71 -1.16
C VAL A 659 -21.05 -3.06 0.18
N GLU A 660 -20.45 -1.90 0.46
CA GLU A 660 -20.71 -1.12 1.66
C GLU A 660 -21.43 0.18 1.30
N GLY A 661 -22.45 0.53 2.08
CA GLY A 661 -23.14 1.81 1.98
C GLY A 661 -23.42 2.40 3.37
N MET A 662 -23.82 3.66 3.42
CA MET A 662 -24.03 4.40 4.66
C MET A 662 -25.51 4.71 4.87
N ILE A 663 -25.99 4.56 6.10
CA ILE A 663 -27.24 5.14 6.57
C ILE A 663 -26.87 6.36 7.40
N HIS A 664 -27.12 7.56 6.86
CA HIS A 664 -26.83 8.80 7.56
C HIS A 664 -27.70 8.91 8.84
N VAL A 665 -27.17 9.48 9.92
CA VAL A 665 -27.86 9.59 11.21
C VAL A 665 -29.22 10.29 11.10
N SER A 666 -29.38 11.24 10.20
CA SER A 666 -30.67 11.92 9.92
C SER A 666 -31.71 11.03 9.25
N ARG A 667 -31.31 9.87 8.72
CA ARG A 667 -32.18 8.85 8.09
C ARG A 667 -32.49 7.66 9.04
N LEU A 668 -32.00 7.72 10.28
CA LEU A 668 -32.42 6.79 11.35
C LEU A 668 -33.71 7.34 11.98
N TYR A 669 -34.84 6.82 11.53
CA TYR A 669 -36.13 7.31 11.98
C TYR A 669 -36.53 6.72 13.33
N GLY A 670 -37.45 7.42 14.04
CA GLY A 670 -38.10 6.98 15.27
C GLY A 670 -37.45 7.45 16.57
N ASP A 671 -36.28 8.07 16.50
CA ASP A 671 -35.60 8.61 17.69
C ASP A 671 -34.51 9.66 17.30
N PHE A 672 -33.99 10.37 18.31
CA PHE A 672 -32.77 11.13 18.22
C PHE A 672 -31.58 10.23 18.56
N TYR A 673 -30.73 9.92 17.57
CA TYR A 673 -29.60 9.05 17.74
C TYR A 673 -28.32 9.83 18.01
N PHE A 674 -27.54 9.36 18.98
CA PHE A 674 -26.21 9.90 19.28
C PHE A 674 -25.17 8.79 19.27
N TYR A 675 -23.96 9.15 18.83
CA TYR A 675 -22.83 8.25 18.77
C TYR A 675 -22.14 8.15 20.12
N ARG A 676 -21.95 6.93 20.61
CA ARG A 676 -21.16 6.62 21.80
C ARG A 676 -19.79 6.12 21.38
N GLU A 677 -18.78 6.97 21.50
CA GLU A 677 -17.41 6.69 21.01
C GLU A 677 -16.77 5.50 21.76
N GLU A 678 -17.04 5.36 23.05
CA GLU A 678 -16.46 4.33 23.92
C GLU A 678 -16.83 2.90 23.50
N THR A 679 -18.04 2.72 22.93
CA THR A 679 -18.57 1.41 22.54
C THR A 679 -18.82 1.27 21.04
N TYR A 680 -18.58 2.32 20.26
CA TYR A 680 -18.91 2.39 18.83
C TYR A 680 -20.36 2.02 18.52
N GLU A 681 -21.28 2.61 19.30
CA GLU A 681 -22.70 2.38 19.19
C GLU A 681 -23.44 3.66 18.79
N MET A 682 -24.49 3.50 18.01
CA MET A 682 -25.47 4.57 17.76
C MET A 682 -26.69 4.29 18.64
N VAL A 683 -26.97 5.17 19.61
CA VAL A 683 -28.01 4.94 20.63
C VAL A 683 -29.10 5.98 20.50
N GLY A 684 -30.36 5.52 20.45
CA GLY A 684 -31.54 6.37 20.48
C GLY A 684 -31.76 6.92 21.88
N ARG A 685 -32.01 8.25 21.94
CA ARG A 685 -32.12 8.97 23.21
C ARG A 685 -33.38 8.57 24.02
N ASP A 686 -34.49 8.43 23.32
CA ASP A 686 -35.81 8.26 23.98
C ASP A 686 -36.24 6.77 24.04
N THR A 687 -35.91 6.00 22.99
CA THR A 687 -36.25 4.56 22.88
C THR A 687 -35.17 3.64 23.43
N GLY A 688 -33.92 4.09 23.55
CA GLY A 688 -32.79 3.23 23.87
C GLY A 688 -32.43 2.24 22.76
N LYS A 689 -33.07 2.30 21.56
CA LYS A 689 -32.73 1.47 20.41
C LYS A 689 -31.26 1.68 20.04
N CYS A 690 -30.54 0.58 19.92
CA CYS A 690 -29.07 0.66 19.70
C CYS A 690 -28.70 -0.08 18.44
N PHE A 691 -27.85 0.57 17.61
CA PHE A 691 -27.21 -0.04 16.46
C PHE A 691 -25.74 -0.29 16.79
N LYS A 692 -25.35 -1.56 16.66
CA LYS A 692 -24.01 -2.05 17.03
C LYS A 692 -23.33 -2.69 15.84
N LEU A 693 -22.02 -2.68 15.89
CA LEU A 693 -21.18 -3.41 14.93
C LEU A 693 -21.48 -4.91 14.95
N GLY A 694 -21.47 -5.54 13.78
CA GLY A 694 -21.82 -6.94 13.62
C GLY A 694 -23.33 -7.24 13.66
N GLN A 695 -24.18 -6.24 13.93
CA GLN A 695 -25.63 -6.40 13.93
C GLN A 695 -26.15 -6.58 12.49
N LYS A 696 -26.97 -7.60 12.27
CA LYS A 696 -27.71 -7.78 11.01
C LYS A 696 -28.83 -6.76 10.90
N VAL A 697 -28.96 -6.15 9.75
CA VAL A 697 -30.00 -5.17 9.45
C VAL A 697 -30.52 -5.39 8.03
N LYS A 698 -31.79 -5.11 7.82
CA LYS A 698 -32.44 -5.10 6.50
C LYS A 698 -32.44 -3.66 6.02
N ILE A 699 -31.86 -3.42 4.84
CA ILE A 699 -31.72 -2.08 4.25
C ILE A 699 -32.44 -2.00 2.92
N VAL A 700 -32.73 -0.77 2.49
CA VAL A 700 -33.15 -0.43 1.14
C VAL A 700 -32.12 0.52 0.55
N VAL A 701 -31.79 0.36 -0.70
CA VAL A 701 -30.91 1.28 -1.43
C VAL A 701 -31.69 2.57 -1.71
N ASP A 702 -31.29 3.67 -1.09
CA ASP A 702 -31.96 4.97 -1.23
C ASP A 702 -31.42 5.76 -2.43
N GLY A 703 -30.11 5.74 -2.62
CA GLY A 703 -29.46 6.43 -3.71
C GLY A 703 -27.99 6.07 -3.88
N VAL A 704 -27.41 6.63 -4.94
CA VAL A 704 -25.95 6.52 -5.20
C VAL A 704 -25.43 7.85 -5.73
N ASP A 705 -24.21 8.19 -5.37
CA ASP A 705 -23.46 9.31 -5.94
C ASP A 705 -22.19 8.77 -6.62
N GLU A 706 -22.16 8.86 -7.97
CA GLU A 706 -21.02 8.37 -8.75
C GLU A 706 -19.80 9.30 -8.67
N LEU A 707 -19.99 10.60 -8.39
CA LEU A 707 -18.89 11.55 -8.22
C LEU A 707 -18.19 11.33 -6.89
N GLN A 708 -18.96 11.24 -5.80
CA GLN A 708 -18.45 10.97 -4.46
C GLN A 708 -18.19 9.47 -4.22
N LYS A 709 -18.57 8.61 -5.18
CA LYS A 709 -18.45 7.16 -5.10
C LYS A 709 -19.04 6.62 -3.81
N SER A 710 -20.23 7.12 -3.44
CA SER A 710 -20.97 6.75 -2.22
C SER A 710 -22.29 6.07 -2.53
N ILE A 711 -22.72 5.23 -1.61
CA ILE A 711 -24.00 4.49 -1.66
C ILE A 711 -24.77 4.82 -0.39
N ASP A 712 -25.99 5.34 -0.56
CA ASP A 712 -26.86 5.68 0.53
C ASP A 712 -27.90 4.58 0.74
N PHE A 713 -28.00 4.12 1.99
CA PHE A 713 -28.99 3.17 2.43
C PHE A 713 -29.97 3.82 3.41
N VAL A 714 -31.14 3.20 3.54
CA VAL A 714 -32.10 3.43 4.63
C VAL A 714 -32.49 2.12 5.26
N LEU A 715 -32.93 2.13 6.50
CA LEU A 715 -33.48 0.92 7.13
C LEU A 715 -34.75 0.52 6.40
N ALA A 716 -34.90 -0.76 6.10
CA ALA A 716 -36.16 -1.28 5.60
C ALA A 716 -37.27 -1.08 6.68
N PRO A 717 -38.52 -0.76 6.28
CA PRO A 717 -39.63 -0.75 7.21
C PRO A 717 -39.70 -2.08 7.96
N GLU A 718 -39.91 -2.03 9.28
CA GLU A 718 -40.22 -3.23 10.06
C GLU A 718 -41.51 -3.79 9.49
N GLU A 719 -41.52 -5.02 9.03
CA GLU A 719 -42.78 -5.71 8.68
C GLU A 719 -43.57 -5.81 9.97
N GLU A 720 -44.68 -5.05 10.09
CA GLU A 720 -45.63 -5.26 11.17
C GLU A 720 -46.13 -6.70 11.03
N ASP A 721 -45.78 -7.54 12.00
CA ASP A 721 -46.32 -8.90 12.11
C ASP A 721 -47.88 -8.79 12.12
N GLN A 722 -48.49 -9.12 10.97
CA GLN A 722 -49.92 -9.24 10.84
C GLN A 722 -50.40 -10.55 11.46
#